data_a1afa6dd143c071d2f8e4788086a8af8
#
_entry.id   a1afa6dd143c071d2f8e4788086a8af8
#
_cell.length_a   1.000
_cell.length_b   1.000
_cell.length_c   1.000
_cell.angle_alpha   90.00
_cell.angle_beta   90.00
_cell.angle_gamma   90.00
#
_symmetry.space_group_name_H-M   'P 1'
#
loop_
_entity.id
_entity.type
_entity.pdbx_description
1 polymer ?
#
loop_
_entity_poly.entity_id
_entity_poly.type
_entity_poly.pdbx_seq_one_letter_code
_entity_poly.pdbx_strand_id
1 'polypeptide(L)'
;MRKGITGVLLALALTIGAGSRAQYDRDYFYYVGRSFMIDNNFEDAIRTLNILLRFDDDAYEGYFLRGIAKYNLDDLLGAEADFTTAIEKNPVFTTAFTYRAITRSRLGNYDDALSDFAEAIELRPDLPNAYYSRGVTRLLNQQFREAIDDFDKFIRQENKVSDAYLNRGVCYLYLKDTTQAYANFETAIRTNRENPMSYNRRGELEMKQQRYKEAEADFDMAIRCDSNYLLSYFNRAIVYSSTNRPMQSLADFDRVLQLDSTNSLTYFNRAIVRSQIGDYNRALEDYDKVAFYSPENVLVYYNRAGIQAQLGNIESAVEDYSKAIELYPDFANAYLNRSRLRYLLKDESGSRRDRDIAQRKIAEYKTRLSDSTYSIYADTTHRFDRLLSFDANVAGSTFGRIASKSADNRLALLPLFRFTLRTPDSLSTVTAGRYHSQREADFRRRIDNRYLTLTARESNVPADSLVMLDKRYARELMAEPASWELLFQRGITQTLIKQYTNAVGTFTSAIDQYPANPFLYLNRSTTRAEMIDFISSIDNSYQRITIESDPAKRLQNSQSRTYNYDEAIADLNKAAKLYPDFPYTYYNRANLMALSGKLPEAYNDYTKAIELNPAFAEAYYNRGLVQIFMKDTRKGCLDMSKAGELGIPEAYEILKQYTALDR
;
A
#
# COMPACT_ATOMS: atom_id res chain seq x y z
N MET A 1 -13.71 11.39 29.51
CA MET A 1 -12.90 11.94 30.63
C MET A 1 -11.52 11.27 30.80
N ARG A 2 -11.29 10.01 30.39
CA ARG A 2 -9.96 9.37 30.52
C ARG A 2 -8.88 9.91 29.55
N LYS A 3 -9.21 10.34 28.35
CA LYS A 3 -8.24 10.89 27.36
C LYS A 3 -7.60 12.23 27.76
N GLY A 4 -8.21 12.98 28.69
CA GLY A 4 -7.65 14.25 29.18
C GLY A 4 -6.60 14.10 30.29
N ILE A 5 -6.65 13.04 31.04
CA ILE A 5 -5.78 12.84 32.22
C ILE A 5 -4.37 12.36 31.78
N THR A 6 -4.29 11.55 30.74
CA THR A 6 -3.00 11.04 30.21
C THR A 6 -2.16 12.14 29.59
N GLY A 7 -2.79 13.08 28.86
CA GLY A 7 -2.11 14.24 28.29
C GLY A 7 -1.60 15.23 29.34
N VAL A 8 -2.35 15.41 30.42
CA VAL A 8 -1.97 16.33 31.52
C VAL A 8 -0.82 15.75 32.37
N LEU A 9 -0.77 14.44 32.59
CA LEU A 9 0.33 13.80 33.32
C LEU A 9 1.65 13.83 32.54
N LEU A 10 1.59 13.70 31.21
CA LEU A 10 2.78 13.83 30.34
C LEU A 10 3.28 15.30 30.29
N ALA A 11 2.37 16.27 30.29
CA ALA A 11 2.71 17.70 30.32
C ALA A 11 3.27 18.14 31.68
N LEU A 12 2.75 17.62 32.80
CA LEU A 12 3.29 17.92 34.12
C LEU A 12 4.69 17.35 34.35
N ALA A 13 5.02 16.22 33.75
CA ALA A 13 6.38 15.63 33.82
C ALA A 13 7.44 16.47 33.07
N LEU A 14 7.01 17.33 32.11
CA LEU A 14 7.88 18.19 31.32
C LEU A 14 8.03 19.63 31.86
N THR A 15 7.22 20.03 32.84
CA THR A 15 7.20 21.43 33.36
C THR A 15 7.82 21.61 34.74
N ILE A 16 8.28 20.56 35.41
CA ILE A 16 8.98 20.67 36.69
C ILE A 16 10.43 21.04 36.42
N GLY A 17 10.71 22.32 36.57
CA GLY A 17 11.99 22.97 36.31
C GLY A 17 13.14 22.54 37.20
N ALA A 18 14.31 22.78 36.69
CA ALA A 18 15.65 22.79 37.25
C ALA A 18 15.73 22.60 38.78
N GLY A 19 15.98 21.37 39.23
CA GLY A 19 16.30 21.09 40.64
C GLY A 19 16.09 19.65 41.10
N SER A 20 15.19 18.90 40.51
CA SER A 20 15.10 17.47 40.74
C SER A 20 15.45 16.76 39.41
N ARG A 21 16.53 16.00 39.39
CA ARG A 21 16.69 14.92 38.40
C ARG A 21 15.53 13.95 38.67
N ALA A 22 14.38 14.19 38.06
CA ALA A 22 13.36 13.18 37.92
C ALA A 22 14.06 12.05 37.16
N GLN A 23 14.45 11.04 37.86
CA GLN A 23 14.93 9.78 37.31
C GLN A 23 13.67 9.20 36.63
N TYR A 24 13.53 9.48 35.32
CA TYR A 24 12.48 8.85 34.52
C TYR A 24 12.75 7.36 34.63
N ASP A 25 11.85 6.67 35.34
CA ASP A 25 11.97 5.25 35.60
C ASP A 25 11.83 4.53 34.24
N ARG A 26 12.91 3.84 33.80
CA ARG A 26 12.91 2.95 32.62
C ARG A 26 11.67 2.08 32.59
N ASP A 27 11.32 1.52 33.74
CA ASP A 27 10.20 0.62 33.91
C ASP A 27 8.86 1.30 33.60
N TYR A 28 8.72 2.59 33.90
CA TYR A 28 7.51 3.35 33.56
C TYR A 28 7.20 3.33 32.05
N PHE A 29 8.16 3.69 31.20
CA PHE A 29 7.94 3.71 29.75
C PHE A 29 7.77 2.30 29.17
N TYR A 30 8.43 1.31 29.74
CA TYR A 30 8.22 -0.09 29.39
C TYR A 30 6.79 -0.54 29.68
N TYR A 31 6.28 -0.33 30.89
CA TYR A 31 4.92 -0.74 31.28
C TYR A 31 3.83 0.06 30.57
N VAL A 32 4.04 1.36 30.34
CA VAL A 32 3.09 2.20 29.57
C VAL A 32 3.06 1.77 28.12
N GLY A 33 4.22 1.52 27.50
CA GLY A 33 4.29 0.98 26.14
C GLY A 33 3.57 -0.37 26.02
N ARG A 34 3.78 -1.27 27.00
CA ARG A 34 3.07 -2.56 27.06
C ARG A 34 1.56 -2.41 27.26
N SER A 35 1.12 -1.42 28.04
CA SER A 35 -0.32 -1.13 28.19
C SER A 35 -0.95 -0.73 26.87
N PHE A 36 -0.30 0.15 26.10
CA PHE A 36 -0.79 0.51 24.76
C PHE A 36 -0.85 -0.70 23.81
N MET A 37 0.09 -1.66 23.93
CA MET A 37 0.04 -2.91 23.16
C MET A 37 -1.20 -3.74 23.49
N ILE A 38 -1.58 -3.83 24.77
CA ILE A 38 -2.79 -4.57 25.23
C ILE A 38 -4.06 -3.89 24.69
N ASP A 39 -4.07 -2.56 24.64
CA ASP A 39 -5.19 -1.76 24.12
C ASP A 39 -5.22 -1.69 22.58
N ASN A 40 -4.33 -2.41 21.88
CA ASN A 40 -4.11 -2.35 20.42
C ASN A 40 -3.82 -0.94 19.88
N ASN A 41 -3.31 -0.06 20.74
CA ASN A 41 -2.88 1.29 20.36
C ASN A 41 -1.38 1.25 20.01
N PHE A 42 -1.06 0.66 18.86
CA PHE A 42 0.32 0.39 18.46
C PHE A 42 1.13 1.65 18.18
N GLU A 43 0.51 2.72 17.69
CA GLU A 43 1.19 3.99 17.42
C GLU A 43 1.69 4.66 18.70
N ASP A 44 0.84 4.73 19.74
CA ASP A 44 1.25 5.30 21.04
C ASP A 44 2.24 4.37 21.75
N ALA A 45 2.14 3.05 21.54
CA ALA A 45 3.15 2.10 22.01
C ALA A 45 4.52 2.41 21.39
N ILE A 46 4.61 2.60 20.06
CA ILE A 46 5.85 2.95 19.37
C ILE A 46 6.42 4.26 19.89
N ARG A 47 5.58 5.31 20.04
CA ARG A 47 6.01 6.62 20.57
C ARG A 47 6.60 6.48 21.97
N THR A 48 5.95 5.71 22.84
CA THR A 48 6.38 5.50 24.23
C THR A 48 7.68 4.70 24.29
N LEU A 49 7.76 3.62 23.50
CA LEU A 49 8.96 2.77 23.43
C LEU A 49 10.15 3.53 22.80
N ASN A 50 9.93 4.45 21.87
CA ASN A 50 10.96 5.35 21.39
C ASN A 50 11.56 6.23 22.48
N ILE A 51 10.75 6.63 23.47
CA ILE A 51 11.28 7.38 24.62
C ILE A 51 12.14 6.45 25.46
N LEU A 52 11.68 5.23 25.77
CA LEU A 52 12.47 4.22 26.48
C LEU A 52 13.83 4.02 25.81
N LEU A 53 13.84 3.76 24.51
CA LEU A 53 15.05 3.43 23.73
C LEU A 53 16.02 4.61 23.54
N ARG A 54 15.58 5.85 23.80
CA ARG A 54 16.50 7.02 23.88
C ARG A 54 17.21 7.10 25.23
N PHE A 55 16.62 6.58 26.30
CA PHE A 55 17.23 6.56 27.63
C PHE A 55 18.08 5.31 27.85
N ASP A 56 17.68 4.19 27.26
CA ASP A 56 18.33 2.89 27.38
C ASP A 56 18.32 2.19 26.03
N ASP A 57 19.40 2.36 25.27
CA ASP A 57 19.58 1.75 23.95
C ASP A 57 19.96 0.26 24.02
N ASP A 58 20.18 -0.29 25.23
CA ASP A 58 20.41 -1.71 25.48
C ASP A 58 19.14 -2.46 25.88
N ALA A 59 18.00 -1.77 26.01
CA ALA A 59 16.71 -2.36 26.36
C ALA A 59 16.16 -3.27 25.24
N TYR A 60 16.66 -4.51 25.14
CA TYR A 60 16.23 -5.47 24.11
C TYR A 60 14.72 -5.74 24.13
N GLU A 61 14.07 -5.76 25.31
CA GLU A 61 12.62 -5.89 25.40
C GLU A 61 11.88 -4.68 24.78
N GLY A 62 12.46 -3.49 24.84
CA GLY A 62 11.91 -2.28 24.21
C GLY A 62 11.89 -2.40 22.69
N TYR A 63 12.98 -2.84 22.08
CA TYR A 63 13.04 -3.14 20.65
C TYR A 63 12.06 -4.25 20.28
N PHE A 64 12.00 -5.32 21.06
CA PHE A 64 11.09 -6.42 20.80
C PHE A 64 9.60 -5.99 20.83
N LEU A 65 9.18 -5.24 21.84
CA LEU A 65 7.80 -4.73 21.91
C LEU A 65 7.49 -3.75 20.77
N ARG A 66 8.46 -2.89 20.40
CA ARG A 66 8.30 -1.99 19.26
C ARG A 66 8.21 -2.75 17.94
N GLY A 67 9.00 -3.80 17.78
CA GLY A 67 8.91 -4.72 16.66
C GLY A 67 7.53 -5.39 16.55
N ILE A 68 6.94 -5.83 17.68
CA ILE A 68 5.57 -6.37 17.69
C ILE A 68 4.56 -5.29 17.29
N ALA A 69 4.69 -4.06 17.79
CA ALA A 69 3.79 -2.97 17.44
C ALA A 69 3.84 -2.67 15.92
N LYS A 70 5.04 -2.59 15.35
CA LYS A 70 5.25 -2.40 13.91
C LYS A 70 4.68 -3.58 13.09
N TYR A 71 4.91 -4.82 13.55
CA TYR A 71 4.34 -6.01 12.90
C TYR A 71 2.81 -5.95 12.80
N ASN A 72 2.12 -5.49 13.86
CA ASN A 72 0.67 -5.34 13.87
C ASN A 72 0.17 -4.17 13.00
N LEU A 73 1.03 -3.20 12.69
CA LEU A 73 0.77 -2.11 11.73
C LEU A 73 1.15 -2.49 10.30
N ASP A 74 1.50 -3.77 10.02
CA ASP A 74 2.00 -4.27 8.74
C ASP A 74 3.35 -3.65 8.31
N ASP A 75 4.06 -2.98 9.21
CA ASP A 75 5.44 -2.53 9.00
C ASP A 75 6.42 -3.69 9.24
N LEU A 76 6.44 -4.62 8.29
CA LEU A 76 7.22 -5.85 8.43
C LEU A 76 8.74 -5.60 8.38
N LEU A 77 9.20 -4.66 7.56
CA LEU A 77 10.63 -4.34 7.46
C LEU A 77 11.14 -3.64 8.72
N GLY A 78 10.35 -2.71 9.27
CA GLY A 78 10.67 -2.08 10.53
C GLY A 78 10.61 -3.03 11.72
N ALA A 79 9.68 -4.01 11.70
CA ALA A 79 9.60 -5.07 12.70
C ALA A 79 10.81 -6.00 12.65
N GLU A 80 11.23 -6.45 11.45
CA GLU A 80 12.44 -7.27 11.27
C GLU A 80 13.69 -6.57 11.80
N ALA A 81 13.84 -5.27 11.54
CA ALA A 81 14.95 -4.46 12.04
C ALA A 81 14.97 -4.40 13.58
N ASP A 82 13.82 -4.15 14.20
CA ASP A 82 13.69 -4.08 15.66
C ASP A 82 13.94 -5.44 16.32
N PHE A 83 13.42 -6.54 15.77
CA PHE A 83 13.72 -7.89 16.26
C PHE A 83 15.20 -8.25 16.09
N THR A 84 15.84 -7.82 15.01
CA THR A 84 17.28 -8.00 14.79
C THR A 84 18.09 -7.29 15.86
N THR A 85 17.77 -6.03 16.15
CA THR A 85 18.44 -5.29 17.23
C THR A 85 18.19 -5.93 18.60
N ALA A 86 16.96 -6.43 18.86
CA ALA A 86 16.68 -7.15 20.12
C ALA A 86 17.55 -8.41 20.26
N ILE A 87 17.78 -9.16 19.19
CA ILE A 87 18.64 -10.36 19.18
C ILE A 87 20.12 -9.97 19.36
N GLU A 88 20.58 -8.91 18.68
CA GLU A 88 21.95 -8.40 18.86
C GLU A 88 22.24 -8.01 20.31
N LYS A 89 21.26 -7.40 21.00
CA LYS A 89 21.38 -7.03 22.42
C LYS A 89 21.23 -8.22 23.36
N ASN A 90 20.45 -9.23 22.98
CA ASN A 90 20.25 -10.46 23.76
C ASN A 90 20.20 -11.70 22.84
N PRO A 91 21.37 -12.33 22.54
CA PRO A 91 21.46 -13.46 21.61
C PRO A 91 20.75 -14.75 22.06
N VAL A 92 20.28 -14.83 23.28
CA VAL A 92 19.50 -15.99 23.78
C VAL A 92 18.00 -15.71 23.89
N PHE A 93 17.55 -14.60 23.33
CA PHE A 93 16.15 -14.21 23.40
C PHE A 93 15.30 -14.96 22.34
N THR A 94 14.97 -16.19 22.63
CA THR A 94 14.26 -17.15 21.77
C THR A 94 13.00 -16.56 21.12
N THR A 95 12.23 -15.77 21.88
CA THR A 95 11.00 -15.17 21.37
C THR A 95 11.25 -14.18 20.24
N ALA A 96 12.35 -13.41 20.30
CA ALA A 96 12.71 -12.48 19.23
C ALA A 96 13.07 -13.21 17.93
N PHE A 97 13.81 -14.33 18.02
CA PHE A 97 14.06 -15.19 16.86
C PHE A 97 12.77 -15.70 16.24
N THR A 98 11.82 -16.18 17.08
CA THR A 98 10.53 -16.68 16.58
C THR A 98 9.73 -15.60 15.86
N TYR A 99 9.63 -14.39 16.42
CA TYR A 99 8.91 -13.29 15.80
C TYR A 99 9.61 -12.75 14.56
N ARG A 100 10.95 -12.69 14.53
CA ARG A 100 11.71 -12.34 13.33
C ARG A 100 11.48 -13.37 12.22
N ALA A 101 11.50 -14.66 12.56
CA ALA A 101 11.19 -15.73 11.62
C ALA A 101 9.78 -15.61 11.03
N ILE A 102 8.76 -15.37 11.85
CA ILE A 102 7.39 -15.15 11.39
C ILE A 102 7.33 -13.93 10.46
N THR A 103 8.02 -12.84 10.80
CA THR A 103 8.07 -11.62 10.00
C THR A 103 8.75 -11.87 8.64
N ARG A 104 9.89 -12.57 8.63
CA ARG A 104 10.62 -12.98 7.42
C ARG A 104 9.79 -13.90 6.53
N SER A 105 9.03 -14.82 7.15
CA SER A 105 8.09 -15.70 6.42
C SER A 105 6.99 -14.89 5.72
N ARG A 106 6.45 -13.86 6.39
CA ARG A 106 5.48 -12.93 5.76
C ARG A 106 6.09 -12.09 4.63
N LEU A 107 7.38 -11.79 4.70
CA LEU A 107 8.14 -11.11 3.64
C LEU A 107 8.56 -12.03 2.49
N GLY A 108 8.25 -13.34 2.57
CA GLY A 108 8.66 -14.32 1.58
C GLY A 108 10.11 -14.79 1.71
N ASN A 109 10.85 -14.33 2.73
CA ASN A 109 12.24 -14.70 3.00
C ASN A 109 12.29 -16.03 3.78
N TYR A 110 11.85 -17.12 3.16
CA TYR A 110 11.62 -18.40 3.84
C TYR A 110 12.90 -19.04 4.39
N ASP A 111 14.01 -18.98 3.67
CA ASP A 111 15.27 -19.62 4.12
C ASP A 111 15.80 -18.94 5.37
N ASP A 112 15.81 -17.60 5.42
CA ASP A 112 16.20 -16.84 6.61
C ASP A 112 15.24 -17.08 7.78
N ALA A 113 13.93 -17.21 7.50
CA ALA A 113 12.94 -17.54 8.52
C ALA A 113 13.18 -18.92 9.11
N LEU A 114 13.47 -19.93 8.27
CA LEU A 114 13.77 -21.29 8.72
C LEU A 114 15.04 -21.36 9.54
N SER A 115 16.05 -20.56 9.23
CA SER A 115 17.28 -20.42 10.03
C SER A 115 16.96 -19.87 11.43
N ASP A 116 16.18 -18.80 11.52
CA ASP A 116 15.78 -18.23 12.82
C ASP A 116 14.95 -19.20 13.66
N PHE A 117 14.05 -19.98 13.05
CA PHE A 117 13.32 -21.03 13.77
C PHE A 117 14.23 -22.14 14.25
N ALA A 118 15.30 -22.48 13.50
CA ALA A 118 16.27 -23.47 13.94
C ALA A 118 16.99 -22.98 15.20
N GLU A 119 17.47 -21.74 15.23
CA GLU A 119 18.08 -21.13 16.41
C GLU A 119 17.12 -21.09 17.59
N ALA A 120 15.88 -20.67 17.38
CA ALA A 120 14.86 -20.64 18.44
C ALA A 120 14.60 -22.02 19.05
N ILE A 121 14.57 -23.07 18.23
CA ILE A 121 14.35 -24.45 18.68
C ILE A 121 15.59 -25.05 19.33
N GLU A 122 16.80 -24.69 18.88
CA GLU A 122 18.04 -25.11 19.51
C GLU A 122 18.16 -24.52 20.92
N LEU A 123 17.85 -23.24 21.09
CA LEU A 123 17.83 -22.56 22.39
C LEU A 123 16.73 -23.10 23.31
N ARG A 124 15.57 -23.46 22.76
CA ARG A 124 14.41 -23.98 23.51
C ARG A 124 13.67 -25.06 22.74
N PRO A 125 14.08 -26.33 22.86
CA PRO A 125 13.44 -27.45 22.14
C PRO A 125 12.02 -27.78 22.57
N ASP A 126 11.58 -27.27 23.70
CA ASP A 126 10.25 -27.47 24.28
C ASP A 126 9.24 -26.37 23.92
N LEU A 127 9.50 -25.55 22.89
CA LEU A 127 8.64 -24.44 22.47
C LEU A 127 7.69 -24.88 21.35
N PRO A 128 6.42 -25.28 21.66
CA PRO A 128 5.50 -25.82 20.65
C PRO A 128 5.25 -24.84 19.49
N ASN A 129 5.05 -23.56 19.81
CA ASN A 129 4.72 -22.52 18.83
C ASN A 129 5.83 -22.31 17.78
N ALA A 130 7.09 -22.59 18.11
CA ALA A 130 8.17 -22.52 17.13
C ALA A 130 8.04 -23.60 16.06
N TYR A 131 7.67 -24.84 16.46
CA TYR A 131 7.38 -25.92 15.51
C TYR A 131 6.17 -25.62 14.65
N TYR A 132 5.08 -25.11 15.24
CA TYR A 132 3.89 -24.73 14.48
C TYR A 132 4.21 -23.68 13.42
N SER A 133 4.87 -22.57 13.83
CA SER A 133 5.18 -21.47 12.92
C SER A 133 6.20 -21.89 11.84
N ARG A 134 7.18 -22.74 12.19
CA ARG A 134 8.11 -23.32 11.22
C ARG A 134 7.40 -24.25 10.23
N GLY A 135 6.46 -25.07 10.72
CA GLY A 135 5.61 -25.90 9.87
C GLY A 135 4.80 -25.08 8.88
N VAL A 136 4.22 -23.96 9.30
CA VAL A 136 3.51 -23.02 8.40
C VAL A 136 4.47 -22.41 7.38
N THR A 137 5.66 -21.99 7.80
CA THR A 137 6.69 -21.44 6.89
C THR A 137 7.13 -22.48 5.86
N ARG A 138 7.33 -23.74 6.28
CA ARG A 138 7.66 -24.86 5.37
C ARG A 138 6.53 -25.16 4.40
N LEU A 139 5.27 -25.10 4.84
CA LEU A 139 4.11 -25.23 3.96
C LEU A 139 4.10 -24.15 2.87
N LEU A 140 4.35 -22.88 3.23
CA LEU A 140 4.45 -21.78 2.27
C LEU A 140 5.65 -21.94 1.32
N ASN A 141 6.77 -22.47 1.82
CA ASN A 141 7.97 -22.80 1.03
C ASN A 141 7.87 -24.16 0.32
N GLN A 142 6.69 -24.78 0.24
CA GLN A 142 6.41 -26.05 -0.44
C GLN A 142 7.22 -27.27 0.08
N GLN A 143 7.77 -27.17 1.29
CA GLN A 143 8.46 -28.26 1.98
C GLN A 143 7.44 -29.11 2.78
N PHE A 144 6.53 -29.79 2.07
CA PHE A 144 5.33 -30.37 2.67
C PHE A 144 5.61 -31.52 3.65
N ARG A 145 6.63 -32.36 3.41
CA ARG A 145 6.98 -33.47 4.29
C ARG A 145 7.54 -32.98 5.61
N GLU A 146 8.48 -32.04 5.54
CA GLU A 146 9.10 -31.42 6.69
C GLU A 146 8.09 -30.59 7.49
N ALA A 147 7.12 -29.97 6.81
CA ALA A 147 6.01 -29.26 7.47
C ALA A 147 5.13 -30.25 8.29
N ILE A 148 4.84 -31.44 7.76
CA ILE A 148 4.08 -32.50 8.47
C ILE A 148 4.84 -32.91 9.74
N ASP A 149 6.15 -33.12 9.67
CA ASP A 149 6.99 -33.49 10.84
C ASP A 149 6.90 -32.42 11.94
N ASP A 150 6.90 -31.13 11.57
CA ASP A 150 6.76 -30.03 12.52
C ASP A 150 5.35 -29.97 13.12
N PHE A 151 4.30 -30.11 12.30
CA PHE A 151 2.93 -30.19 12.83
C PHE A 151 2.73 -31.40 13.72
N ASP A 152 3.36 -32.53 13.43
CA ASP A 152 3.32 -33.71 14.30
C ASP A 152 3.95 -33.47 15.66
N LYS A 153 5.09 -32.74 15.71
CA LYS A 153 5.75 -32.34 16.96
C LYS A 153 4.86 -31.39 17.77
N PHE A 154 4.23 -30.43 17.11
CA PHE A 154 3.30 -29.50 17.74
C PHE A 154 2.06 -30.22 18.29
N ILE A 155 1.40 -31.05 17.48
CA ILE A 155 0.16 -31.76 17.84
C ILE A 155 0.37 -32.75 19.03
N ARG A 156 1.56 -33.34 19.18
CA ARG A 156 1.88 -34.18 20.35
C ARG A 156 1.81 -33.43 21.68
N GLN A 157 2.10 -32.12 21.66
CA GLN A 157 2.08 -31.26 22.83
C GLN A 157 0.74 -30.52 22.96
N GLU A 158 0.21 -30.02 21.84
CA GLU A 158 -0.97 -29.15 21.74
C GLU A 158 -2.01 -29.77 20.78
N ASN A 159 -2.74 -30.77 21.24
CA ASN A 159 -3.66 -31.54 20.38
C ASN A 159 -5.06 -30.93 20.21
N LYS A 160 -5.32 -29.75 20.82
CA LYS A 160 -6.62 -29.04 20.74
C LYS A 160 -6.63 -27.86 19.79
N VAL A 161 -5.61 -27.68 18.97
CA VAL A 161 -5.49 -26.59 18.02
C VAL A 161 -5.92 -27.08 16.63
N SER A 162 -7.11 -26.69 16.21
CA SER A 162 -7.73 -27.06 14.91
C SER A 162 -6.84 -26.77 13.72
N ASP A 163 -6.20 -25.60 13.72
CA ASP A 163 -5.40 -25.11 12.61
C ASP A 163 -4.15 -25.97 12.32
N ALA A 164 -3.63 -26.67 13.34
CA ALA A 164 -2.51 -27.57 13.13
C ALA A 164 -2.92 -28.80 12.29
N TYR A 165 -4.10 -29.36 12.56
CA TYR A 165 -4.65 -30.43 11.74
C TYR A 165 -5.03 -29.93 10.35
N LEU A 166 -5.62 -28.73 10.26
CA LEU A 166 -5.97 -28.12 8.99
C LEU A 166 -4.76 -27.98 8.08
N ASN A 167 -3.68 -27.33 8.58
CA ASN A 167 -2.45 -27.10 7.83
C ASN A 167 -1.74 -28.42 7.46
N ARG A 168 -1.72 -29.39 8.38
CA ARG A 168 -1.19 -30.73 8.07
C ARG A 168 -2.01 -31.43 6.99
N GLY A 169 -3.34 -31.29 7.01
CA GLY A 169 -4.23 -31.78 5.97
C GLY A 169 -3.96 -31.14 4.60
N VAL A 170 -3.66 -29.84 4.58
CA VAL A 170 -3.25 -29.12 3.36
C VAL A 170 -1.92 -29.69 2.82
N CYS A 171 -0.94 -29.97 3.69
CA CYS A 171 0.31 -30.62 3.25
C CYS A 171 0.05 -31.98 2.59
N TYR A 172 -0.80 -32.82 3.18
CA TYR A 172 -1.17 -34.11 2.58
C TYR A 172 -1.89 -33.94 1.24
N LEU A 173 -2.73 -32.90 1.11
CA LEU A 173 -3.40 -32.59 -0.15
C LEU A 173 -2.40 -32.29 -1.29
N TYR A 174 -1.38 -31.50 -1.00
CA TYR A 174 -0.30 -31.20 -1.97
C TYR A 174 0.53 -32.44 -2.30
N LEU A 175 0.74 -33.33 -1.34
CA LEU A 175 1.38 -34.63 -1.57
C LEU A 175 0.46 -35.64 -2.27
N LYS A 176 -0.77 -35.25 -2.65
CA LYS A 176 -1.80 -36.06 -3.29
C LYS A 176 -2.31 -37.23 -2.42
N ASP A 177 -2.05 -37.19 -1.12
CA ASP A 177 -2.63 -38.14 -0.16
C ASP A 177 -3.99 -37.62 0.32
N THR A 178 -5.01 -37.83 -0.50
CA THR A 178 -6.37 -37.33 -0.23
C THR A 178 -7.03 -38.02 0.97
N THR A 179 -6.59 -39.22 1.32
CA THR A 179 -7.11 -39.96 2.48
C THR A 179 -6.66 -39.31 3.78
N GLN A 180 -5.36 -39.04 3.91
CA GLN A 180 -4.82 -38.34 5.07
C GLN A 180 -5.31 -36.91 5.13
N ALA A 181 -5.42 -36.22 4.00
CA ALA A 181 -5.97 -34.84 3.96
C ALA A 181 -7.39 -34.83 4.54
N TYR A 182 -8.28 -35.73 4.10
CA TYR A 182 -9.65 -35.82 4.59
C TYR A 182 -9.72 -36.11 6.08
N ALA A 183 -8.97 -37.08 6.59
CA ALA A 183 -8.92 -37.42 8.01
C ALA A 183 -8.44 -36.25 8.88
N ASN A 184 -7.51 -35.46 8.38
CA ASN A 184 -7.03 -34.29 9.06
C ASN A 184 -8.08 -33.17 9.09
N PHE A 185 -8.75 -32.85 7.97
CA PHE A 185 -9.85 -31.89 7.93
C PHE A 185 -11.01 -32.30 8.84
N GLU A 186 -11.37 -33.57 8.87
CA GLU A 186 -12.37 -34.09 9.80
C GLU A 186 -11.95 -33.90 11.28
N THR A 187 -10.68 -34.15 11.57
CA THR A 187 -10.16 -33.92 12.94
C THR A 187 -10.15 -32.43 13.29
N ALA A 188 -9.77 -31.54 12.35
CA ALA A 188 -9.85 -30.10 12.53
C ALA A 188 -11.29 -29.64 12.86
N ILE A 189 -12.29 -30.15 12.12
CA ILE A 189 -13.72 -29.87 12.38
C ILE A 189 -14.14 -30.37 13.76
N ARG A 190 -13.74 -31.59 14.16
CA ARG A 190 -14.06 -32.12 15.50
C ARG A 190 -13.45 -31.30 16.62
N THR A 191 -12.26 -30.77 16.40
CA THR A 191 -11.50 -29.94 17.36
C THR A 191 -12.10 -28.54 17.50
N ASN A 192 -12.52 -27.94 16.39
CA ASN A 192 -13.22 -26.65 16.38
C ASN A 192 -14.34 -26.66 15.33
N ARG A 193 -15.59 -26.81 15.80
CA ARG A 193 -16.78 -26.85 14.93
C ARG A 193 -17.21 -25.49 14.37
N GLU A 194 -16.62 -24.41 14.88
CA GLU A 194 -16.93 -23.05 14.45
C GLU A 194 -15.91 -22.49 13.45
N ASN A 195 -14.90 -23.27 13.05
CA ASN A 195 -13.90 -22.85 12.08
C ASN A 195 -14.41 -23.05 10.64
N PRO A 196 -14.79 -21.99 9.91
CA PRO A 196 -15.33 -22.10 8.55
C PRO A 196 -14.32 -22.67 7.55
N MET A 197 -13.02 -22.40 7.76
CA MET A 197 -11.95 -22.84 6.87
C MET A 197 -11.84 -24.36 6.82
N SER A 198 -12.06 -25.05 7.95
CA SER A 198 -11.98 -26.51 8.02
C SER A 198 -13.06 -27.19 7.17
N TYR A 199 -14.30 -26.69 7.23
CA TYR A 199 -15.38 -27.15 6.36
C TYR A 199 -15.10 -26.81 4.90
N ASN A 200 -14.68 -25.57 4.62
CA ASN A 200 -14.39 -25.16 3.25
C ASN A 200 -13.33 -26.04 2.61
N ARG A 201 -12.23 -26.38 3.30
CA ARG A 201 -11.17 -27.25 2.77
C ARG A 201 -11.62 -28.67 2.55
N ARG A 202 -12.48 -29.22 3.43
CA ARG A 202 -13.06 -30.54 3.20
C ARG A 202 -14.01 -30.51 2.01
N GLY A 203 -14.88 -29.54 1.91
CA GLY A 203 -15.80 -29.34 0.78
C GLY A 203 -15.07 -29.16 -0.55
N GLU A 204 -13.93 -28.45 -0.60
CA GLU A 204 -13.08 -28.34 -1.79
C GLU A 204 -12.56 -29.72 -2.24
N LEU A 205 -12.13 -30.56 -1.29
CA LEU A 205 -11.67 -31.90 -1.59
C LEU A 205 -12.82 -32.77 -2.11
N GLU A 206 -14.02 -32.68 -1.51
CA GLU A 206 -15.21 -33.37 -1.94
C GLU A 206 -15.67 -32.95 -3.33
N MET A 207 -15.65 -31.61 -3.61
CA MET A 207 -15.94 -31.07 -4.93
C MET A 207 -14.99 -31.62 -6.01
N LYS A 208 -13.68 -31.68 -5.72
CA LYS A 208 -12.68 -32.28 -6.63
C LYS A 208 -12.95 -33.78 -6.88
N GLN A 209 -13.52 -34.47 -5.90
CA GLN A 209 -13.95 -35.89 -6.03
C GLN A 209 -15.36 -36.03 -6.62
N GLN A 210 -15.99 -34.93 -7.08
CA GLN A 210 -17.35 -34.89 -7.63
C GLN A 210 -18.44 -35.31 -6.63
N ARG A 211 -18.14 -35.28 -5.33
CA ARG A 211 -19.12 -35.51 -4.24
C ARG A 211 -19.82 -34.18 -3.92
N TYR A 212 -20.62 -33.72 -4.88
CA TYR A 212 -21.20 -32.38 -4.85
C TYR A 212 -22.19 -32.13 -3.70
N LYS A 213 -22.92 -33.20 -3.26
CA LYS A 213 -23.89 -33.04 -2.14
C LYS A 213 -23.18 -32.82 -0.80
N GLU A 214 -22.12 -33.57 -0.57
CA GLU A 214 -21.28 -33.47 0.63
C GLU A 214 -20.56 -32.12 0.63
N ALA A 215 -19.98 -31.72 -0.50
CA ALA A 215 -19.34 -30.42 -0.66
C ALA A 215 -20.29 -29.26 -0.38
N GLU A 216 -21.54 -29.32 -0.90
CA GLU A 216 -22.56 -28.30 -0.62
C GLU A 216 -22.88 -28.22 0.87
N ALA A 217 -23.04 -29.36 1.56
CA ALA A 217 -23.31 -29.37 2.98
C ALA A 217 -22.15 -28.76 3.81
N ASP A 218 -20.91 -29.01 3.40
CA ASP A 218 -19.75 -28.43 4.05
C ASP A 218 -19.64 -26.91 3.81
N PHE A 219 -19.88 -26.42 2.59
CA PHE A 219 -19.91 -24.99 2.33
C PHE A 219 -21.08 -24.30 3.06
N ASP A 220 -22.23 -24.94 3.20
CA ASP A 220 -23.35 -24.47 4.02
C ASP A 220 -22.95 -24.34 5.50
N MET A 221 -22.20 -25.31 6.02
CA MET A 221 -21.71 -25.23 7.40
C MET A 221 -20.67 -24.12 7.56
N ALA A 222 -19.74 -23.97 6.63
CA ALA A 222 -18.77 -22.87 6.66
C ALA A 222 -19.46 -21.48 6.64
N ILE A 223 -20.50 -21.31 5.83
CA ILE A 223 -21.31 -20.07 5.77
C ILE A 223 -22.09 -19.85 7.06
N ARG A 224 -22.55 -20.90 7.74
CA ARG A 224 -23.20 -20.77 9.06
C ARG A 224 -22.23 -20.35 10.14
N CYS A 225 -20.99 -20.84 10.08
CA CYS A 225 -19.93 -20.46 11.03
C CYS A 225 -19.51 -18.99 10.82
N ASP A 226 -19.37 -18.55 9.56
CA ASP A 226 -19.06 -17.17 9.20
C ASP A 226 -19.84 -16.78 7.93
N SER A 227 -20.87 -15.95 8.09
CA SER A 227 -21.70 -15.44 7.01
C SER A 227 -20.99 -14.47 6.05
N ASN A 228 -19.75 -14.08 6.35
CA ASN A 228 -18.89 -13.26 5.49
C ASN A 228 -17.72 -14.05 4.91
N TYR A 229 -17.66 -15.36 5.12
CA TYR A 229 -16.58 -16.20 4.58
C TYR A 229 -16.75 -16.40 3.07
N LEU A 230 -16.20 -15.50 2.31
CA LEU A 230 -16.32 -15.35 0.86
C LEU A 230 -16.06 -16.63 0.08
N LEU A 231 -15.00 -17.40 0.45
CA LEU A 231 -14.59 -18.59 -0.29
C LEU A 231 -15.67 -19.67 -0.34
N SER A 232 -16.48 -19.82 0.72
CA SER A 232 -17.54 -20.83 0.75
C SER A 232 -18.70 -20.50 -0.18
N TYR A 233 -19.07 -19.22 -0.31
CA TYR A 233 -20.05 -18.80 -1.32
C TYR A 233 -19.50 -19.04 -2.73
N PHE A 234 -18.24 -18.68 -2.97
CA PHE A 234 -17.61 -18.88 -4.28
C PHE A 234 -17.56 -20.35 -4.68
N ASN A 235 -17.12 -21.23 -3.78
CA ASN A 235 -17.02 -22.66 -4.03
C ASN A 235 -18.41 -23.32 -4.17
N ARG A 236 -19.39 -22.91 -3.36
CA ARG A 236 -20.77 -23.38 -3.47
C ARG A 236 -21.42 -22.95 -4.79
N ALA A 237 -21.13 -21.74 -5.27
CA ALA A 237 -21.56 -21.29 -6.59
C ALA A 237 -21.04 -22.20 -7.72
N ILE A 238 -19.78 -22.65 -7.62
CA ILE A 238 -19.22 -23.63 -8.57
C ILE A 238 -19.97 -24.95 -8.50
N VAL A 239 -20.26 -25.45 -7.29
CA VAL A 239 -21.07 -26.68 -7.10
C VAL A 239 -22.46 -26.52 -7.71
N TYR A 240 -23.14 -25.41 -7.49
CA TYR A 240 -24.45 -25.14 -8.08
C TYR A 240 -24.41 -25.13 -9.61
N SER A 241 -23.42 -24.46 -10.19
CA SER A 241 -23.23 -24.49 -11.64
C SER A 241 -22.97 -25.90 -12.17
N SER A 242 -22.09 -26.64 -11.50
CA SER A 242 -21.75 -28.05 -11.88
C SER A 242 -22.92 -28.99 -11.75
N THR A 243 -23.90 -28.68 -10.92
CA THR A 243 -25.13 -29.47 -10.70
C THR A 243 -26.35 -28.90 -11.42
N ASN A 244 -26.15 -28.06 -12.44
CA ASN A 244 -27.19 -27.43 -13.27
C ASN A 244 -28.20 -26.58 -12.47
N ARG A 245 -27.70 -25.83 -11.51
CA ARG A 245 -28.50 -24.89 -10.68
C ARG A 245 -27.96 -23.43 -10.84
N PRO A 246 -28.07 -22.86 -12.07
CA PRO A 246 -27.41 -21.58 -12.40
C PRO A 246 -27.94 -20.39 -11.60
N MET A 247 -29.23 -20.37 -11.24
CA MET A 247 -29.79 -19.25 -10.47
C MET A 247 -29.23 -19.18 -9.04
N GLN A 248 -29.00 -20.35 -8.41
CA GLN A 248 -28.37 -20.43 -7.09
C GLN A 248 -26.89 -20.05 -7.18
N SER A 249 -26.20 -20.50 -8.24
CA SER A 249 -24.82 -20.10 -8.54
C SER A 249 -24.68 -18.59 -8.66
N LEU A 250 -25.56 -17.94 -9.42
CA LEU A 250 -25.57 -16.48 -9.59
C LEU A 250 -25.81 -15.74 -8.27
N ALA A 251 -26.75 -16.23 -7.44
CA ALA A 251 -27.02 -15.62 -6.13
C ALA A 251 -25.80 -15.69 -5.20
N ASP A 252 -25.06 -16.80 -5.19
CA ASP A 252 -23.84 -16.92 -4.41
C ASP A 252 -22.69 -16.05 -4.95
N PHE A 253 -22.49 -15.97 -6.28
CA PHE A 253 -21.54 -15.03 -6.87
C PHE A 253 -21.90 -13.56 -6.59
N ASP A 254 -23.20 -13.23 -6.60
CA ASP A 254 -23.67 -11.88 -6.20
C ASP A 254 -23.31 -11.60 -4.74
N ARG A 255 -23.43 -12.60 -3.85
CA ARG A 255 -23.01 -12.44 -2.45
C ARG A 255 -21.51 -12.23 -2.32
N VAL A 256 -20.68 -12.95 -3.08
CA VAL A 256 -19.22 -12.73 -3.12
C VAL A 256 -18.92 -11.30 -3.52
N LEU A 257 -19.59 -10.75 -4.56
CA LEU A 257 -19.34 -9.39 -5.05
C LEU A 257 -19.91 -8.30 -4.13
N GLN A 258 -20.87 -8.63 -3.27
CA GLN A 258 -21.28 -7.74 -2.16
C GLN A 258 -20.21 -7.65 -1.07
N LEU A 259 -19.48 -8.75 -0.81
CA LEU A 259 -18.41 -8.81 0.18
C LEU A 259 -17.10 -8.23 -0.37
N ASP A 260 -16.80 -8.48 -1.65
CA ASP A 260 -15.64 -7.98 -2.38
C ASP A 260 -16.03 -7.60 -3.81
N SER A 261 -16.36 -6.33 -4.00
CA SER A 261 -16.80 -5.77 -5.29
C SER A 261 -15.69 -5.70 -6.36
N THR A 262 -14.44 -6.03 -6.00
CA THR A 262 -13.30 -5.99 -6.90
C THR A 262 -12.86 -7.37 -7.38
N ASN A 263 -13.53 -8.42 -6.95
CA ASN A 263 -13.17 -9.82 -7.22
C ASN A 263 -13.33 -10.18 -8.70
N SER A 264 -12.28 -10.00 -9.46
CA SER A 264 -12.22 -10.24 -10.90
C SER A 264 -12.55 -11.68 -11.27
N LEU A 265 -12.11 -12.67 -10.47
CA LEU A 265 -12.40 -14.09 -10.71
C LEU A 265 -13.90 -14.40 -10.58
N THR A 266 -14.57 -13.77 -9.64
CA THR A 266 -16.03 -13.93 -9.45
C THR A 266 -16.80 -13.32 -10.62
N TYR A 267 -16.43 -12.12 -11.10
CA TYR A 267 -17.02 -11.58 -12.33
C TYR A 267 -16.82 -12.52 -13.52
N PHE A 268 -15.63 -13.07 -13.69
CA PHE A 268 -15.33 -14.02 -14.77
C PHE A 268 -16.24 -15.25 -14.72
N ASN A 269 -16.33 -15.90 -13.55
CA ASN A 269 -17.16 -17.10 -13.38
C ASN A 269 -18.66 -16.78 -13.52
N ARG A 270 -19.10 -15.64 -13.00
CA ARG A 270 -20.50 -15.20 -13.14
C ARG A 270 -20.85 -14.93 -14.60
N ALA A 271 -19.94 -14.33 -15.37
CA ALA A 271 -20.13 -14.14 -16.82
C ALA A 271 -20.28 -15.47 -17.56
N ILE A 272 -19.50 -16.48 -17.19
CA ILE A 272 -19.65 -17.82 -17.78
C ILE A 272 -21.04 -18.40 -17.50
N VAL A 273 -21.51 -18.35 -16.23
CA VAL A 273 -22.86 -18.87 -15.87
C VAL A 273 -23.94 -18.08 -16.60
N ARG A 274 -23.84 -16.74 -16.68
CA ARG A 274 -24.77 -15.90 -17.44
C ARG A 274 -24.79 -16.24 -18.93
N SER A 275 -23.65 -16.51 -19.52
CA SER A 275 -23.54 -16.96 -20.92
C SER A 275 -24.25 -18.29 -21.15
N GLN A 276 -24.12 -19.24 -20.22
CA GLN A 276 -24.73 -20.57 -20.31
C GLN A 276 -26.25 -20.51 -20.29
N ILE A 277 -26.84 -19.52 -19.59
CA ILE A 277 -28.30 -19.32 -19.55
C ILE A 277 -28.82 -18.34 -20.61
N GLY A 278 -27.94 -17.81 -21.47
CA GLY A 278 -28.29 -16.88 -22.54
C GLY A 278 -28.42 -15.40 -22.11
N ASP A 279 -28.03 -15.05 -20.88
CA ASP A 279 -28.00 -13.66 -20.42
C ASP A 279 -26.71 -12.95 -20.88
N TYR A 280 -26.60 -12.81 -22.21
CA TYR A 280 -25.37 -12.34 -22.87
C TYR A 280 -25.02 -10.90 -22.51
N ASN A 281 -26.04 -10.01 -22.39
CA ASN A 281 -25.77 -8.60 -22.08
C ASN A 281 -25.11 -8.44 -20.72
N ARG A 282 -25.65 -9.06 -19.67
CA ARG A 282 -25.05 -9.02 -18.35
C ARG A 282 -23.73 -9.78 -18.26
N ALA A 283 -23.54 -10.82 -19.10
CA ALA A 283 -22.26 -11.50 -19.20
C ALA A 283 -21.18 -10.58 -19.77
N LEU A 284 -21.50 -9.73 -20.77
CA LEU A 284 -20.58 -8.72 -21.30
C LEU A 284 -20.22 -7.68 -20.24
N GLU A 285 -21.20 -7.18 -19.45
CA GLU A 285 -20.94 -6.27 -18.34
C GLU A 285 -19.94 -6.84 -17.31
N ASP A 286 -20.10 -8.13 -16.98
CA ASP A 286 -19.18 -8.82 -16.09
C ASP A 286 -17.78 -8.95 -16.70
N TYR A 287 -17.66 -9.32 -17.98
CA TYR A 287 -16.37 -9.39 -18.66
C TYR A 287 -15.71 -8.00 -18.78
N ASP A 288 -16.49 -6.92 -18.94
CA ASP A 288 -15.96 -5.56 -18.91
C ASP A 288 -15.34 -5.22 -17.55
N LYS A 289 -15.95 -5.69 -16.45
CA LYS A 289 -15.36 -5.57 -15.11
C LYS A 289 -14.06 -6.38 -15.00
N VAL A 290 -14.01 -7.61 -15.54
CA VAL A 290 -12.77 -8.39 -15.56
C VAL A 290 -11.70 -7.68 -16.37
N ALA A 291 -11.98 -7.17 -17.57
CA ALA A 291 -11.03 -6.44 -18.40
C ALA A 291 -10.53 -5.15 -17.70
N PHE A 292 -11.37 -4.52 -16.89
CA PHE A 292 -10.99 -3.35 -16.11
C PHE A 292 -10.05 -3.69 -14.94
N TYR A 293 -10.36 -4.74 -14.16
CA TYR A 293 -9.55 -5.12 -12.99
C TYR A 293 -8.32 -5.95 -13.37
N SER A 294 -8.39 -6.72 -14.45
CA SER A 294 -7.35 -7.66 -14.89
C SER A 294 -7.13 -7.56 -16.41
N PRO A 295 -6.60 -6.43 -16.93
CA PRO A 295 -6.49 -6.17 -18.36
C PRO A 295 -5.56 -7.11 -19.11
N GLU A 296 -4.71 -7.85 -18.41
CA GLU A 296 -3.80 -8.84 -18.99
C GLU A 296 -4.39 -10.26 -19.04
N ASN A 297 -5.64 -10.44 -18.59
CA ASN A 297 -6.31 -11.72 -18.63
C ASN A 297 -6.77 -12.04 -20.05
N VAL A 298 -6.02 -12.92 -20.74
CA VAL A 298 -6.32 -13.34 -22.13
C VAL A 298 -7.70 -13.98 -22.28
N LEU A 299 -8.17 -14.72 -21.28
CA LEU A 299 -9.44 -15.46 -21.36
C LEU A 299 -10.66 -14.55 -21.35
N VAL A 300 -10.57 -13.37 -20.76
CA VAL A 300 -11.69 -12.41 -20.78
C VAL A 300 -11.97 -11.96 -22.22
N TYR A 301 -10.94 -11.58 -22.96
CA TYR A 301 -11.09 -11.14 -24.35
C TYR A 301 -11.57 -12.28 -25.26
N TYR A 302 -11.02 -13.47 -25.05
CA TYR A 302 -11.44 -14.65 -25.82
C TYR A 302 -12.93 -14.99 -25.61
N ASN A 303 -13.39 -15.05 -24.36
CA ASN A 303 -14.77 -15.41 -24.04
C ASN A 303 -15.74 -14.28 -24.38
N ARG A 304 -15.36 -13.01 -24.14
CA ARG A 304 -16.17 -11.84 -24.52
C ARG A 304 -16.37 -11.75 -26.03
N ALA A 305 -15.30 -12.00 -26.81
CA ALA A 305 -15.39 -12.11 -28.26
C ALA A 305 -16.40 -13.18 -28.73
N GLY A 306 -16.41 -14.33 -28.06
CA GLY A 306 -17.37 -15.39 -28.35
C GLY A 306 -18.84 -14.94 -28.19
N ILE A 307 -19.13 -14.22 -27.12
CA ILE A 307 -20.48 -13.69 -26.88
C ILE A 307 -20.82 -12.58 -27.87
N GLN A 308 -19.90 -11.64 -28.12
CA GLN A 308 -20.09 -10.58 -29.11
C GLN A 308 -20.41 -11.14 -30.51
N ALA A 309 -19.68 -12.21 -30.91
CA ALA A 309 -19.96 -12.90 -32.17
C ALA A 309 -21.37 -13.53 -32.21
N GLN A 310 -21.84 -14.11 -31.10
CA GLN A 310 -23.21 -14.65 -31.00
C GLN A 310 -24.28 -13.56 -31.07
N LEU A 311 -24.00 -12.36 -30.55
CA LEU A 311 -24.88 -11.20 -30.63
C LEU A 311 -24.83 -10.49 -31.98
N GLY A 312 -23.95 -10.92 -32.91
CA GLY A 312 -23.76 -10.29 -34.22
C GLY A 312 -22.84 -9.08 -34.23
N ASN A 313 -22.18 -8.76 -33.12
CA ASN A 313 -21.21 -7.66 -32.99
C ASN A 313 -19.85 -8.12 -33.53
N ILE A 314 -19.76 -8.34 -34.83
CA ILE A 314 -18.64 -9.05 -35.48
C ILE A 314 -17.33 -8.26 -35.37
N GLU A 315 -17.38 -6.94 -35.58
CA GLU A 315 -16.21 -6.06 -35.49
C GLU A 315 -15.59 -6.09 -34.08
N SER A 316 -16.41 -5.88 -33.05
CA SER A 316 -15.96 -5.92 -31.64
C SER A 316 -15.40 -7.28 -31.26
N ALA A 317 -15.99 -8.37 -31.78
CA ALA A 317 -15.46 -9.71 -31.54
C ALA A 317 -14.09 -9.91 -32.21
N VAL A 318 -13.84 -9.35 -33.39
CA VAL A 318 -12.54 -9.36 -34.07
C VAL A 318 -11.49 -8.57 -33.28
N GLU A 319 -11.89 -7.42 -32.70
CA GLU A 319 -11.02 -6.62 -31.82
C GLU A 319 -10.59 -7.41 -30.58
N ASP A 320 -11.56 -8.03 -29.89
CA ASP A 320 -11.28 -8.80 -28.70
C ASP A 320 -10.43 -10.04 -28.97
N TYR A 321 -10.70 -10.82 -30.05
CA TYR A 321 -9.79 -11.88 -30.44
C TYR A 321 -8.39 -11.36 -30.80
N SER A 322 -8.29 -10.17 -31.38
CA SER A 322 -7.00 -9.55 -31.70
C SER A 322 -6.25 -9.21 -30.42
N LYS A 323 -6.96 -8.70 -29.39
CA LYS A 323 -6.37 -8.43 -28.07
C LYS A 323 -5.92 -9.71 -27.38
N ALA A 324 -6.71 -10.78 -27.46
CA ALA A 324 -6.32 -12.09 -26.92
C ALA A 324 -5.05 -12.63 -27.58
N ILE A 325 -4.90 -12.45 -28.89
CA ILE A 325 -3.71 -12.85 -29.67
C ILE A 325 -2.50 -11.95 -29.35
N GLU A 326 -2.72 -10.66 -29.16
CA GLU A 326 -1.66 -9.73 -28.73
C GLU A 326 -1.07 -10.15 -27.39
N LEU A 327 -1.94 -10.45 -26.42
CA LEU A 327 -1.54 -10.91 -25.08
C LEU A 327 -0.90 -12.31 -25.13
N TYR A 328 -1.39 -13.16 -26.01
CA TYR A 328 -0.90 -14.53 -26.14
C TYR A 328 -0.82 -14.99 -27.61
N PRO A 329 0.34 -14.79 -28.27
CA PRO A 329 0.51 -15.09 -29.70
C PRO A 329 0.38 -16.57 -30.11
N ASP A 330 0.35 -17.51 -29.17
CA ASP A 330 0.18 -18.94 -29.41
C ASP A 330 -1.27 -19.40 -29.32
N PHE A 331 -2.24 -18.50 -29.11
CA PHE A 331 -3.64 -18.85 -28.88
C PHE A 331 -4.34 -19.30 -30.17
N ALA A 332 -4.16 -20.57 -30.55
CA ALA A 332 -4.64 -21.12 -31.80
C ALA A 332 -6.16 -20.97 -32.00
N ASN A 333 -6.98 -21.19 -30.96
CA ASN A 333 -8.43 -21.02 -31.03
C ASN A 333 -8.86 -19.58 -31.31
N ALA A 334 -8.14 -18.59 -30.78
CA ALA A 334 -8.43 -17.18 -31.04
C ALA A 334 -8.20 -16.83 -32.53
N TYR A 335 -7.12 -17.34 -33.14
CA TYR A 335 -6.91 -17.20 -34.59
C TYR A 335 -8.00 -17.89 -35.41
N LEU A 336 -8.39 -19.12 -35.07
CA LEU A 336 -9.45 -19.84 -35.80
C LEU A 336 -10.79 -19.06 -35.74
N ASN A 337 -11.15 -18.59 -34.58
CA ASN A 337 -12.40 -17.85 -34.40
C ASN A 337 -12.35 -16.50 -35.11
N ARG A 338 -11.24 -15.76 -35.00
CA ARG A 338 -11.05 -14.50 -35.72
C ARG A 338 -11.05 -14.69 -37.23
N SER A 339 -10.45 -15.78 -37.71
CA SER A 339 -10.49 -16.14 -39.15
C SER A 339 -11.92 -16.28 -39.67
N ARG A 340 -12.80 -16.97 -38.89
CA ARG A 340 -14.22 -17.12 -39.27
C ARG A 340 -14.93 -15.76 -39.39
N LEU A 341 -14.70 -14.89 -38.37
CA LEU A 341 -15.33 -13.56 -38.35
C LEU A 341 -14.82 -12.66 -39.44
N ARG A 342 -13.51 -12.66 -39.76
CA ARG A 342 -12.93 -11.92 -40.88
C ARG A 342 -13.52 -12.33 -42.22
N TYR A 343 -13.77 -13.63 -42.39
CA TYR A 343 -14.45 -14.12 -43.60
C TYR A 343 -15.86 -13.53 -43.73
N LEU A 344 -16.63 -13.44 -42.62
CA LEU A 344 -17.95 -12.78 -42.61
C LEU A 344 -17.86 -11.29 -42.96
N LEU A 345 -16.80 -10.62 -42.58
CA LEU A 345 -16.49 -9.22 -42.90
C LEU A 345 -15.91 -9.05 -44.32
N LYS A 346 -15.84 -10.11 -45.13
CA LYS A 346 -15.24 -10.12 -46.48
C LYS A 346 -13.73 -9.86 -46.49
N ASP A 347 -13.03 -9.94 -45.35
CA ASP A 347 -11.55 -9.93 -45.29
C ASP A 347 -11.01 -11.34 -45.50
N GLU A 348 -11.07 -11.80 -46.77
CA GLU A 348 -10.59 -13.15 -47.10
C GLU A 348 -9.09 -13.31 -46.85
N SER A 349 -8.32 -12.27 -47.10
CA SER A 349 -6.86 -12.30 -46.95
C SER A 349 -6.44 -12.44 -45.49
N GLY A 350 -7.07 -11.69 -44.58
CA GLY A 350 -6.88 -11.81 -43.15
C GLY A 350 -7.36 -13.14 -42.61
N SER A 351 -8.50 -13.64 -43.10
CA SER A 351 -9.05 -14.95 -42.74
C SER A 351 -8.09 -16.09 -43.11
N ARG A 352 -7.50 -16.09 -44.31
CA ARG A 352 -6.50 -17.12 -44.72
C ARG A 352 -5.26 -17.05 -43.85
N ARG A 353 -4.68 -15.85 -43.62
CA ARG A 353 -3.51 -15.67 -42.76
C ARG A 353 -3.72 -16.21 -41.36
N ASP A 354 -4.86 -15.88 -40.72
CA ASP A 354 -5.17 -16.36 -39.38
C ASP A 354 -5.28 -17.91 -39.34
N ARG A 355 -5.90 -18.53 -40.34
CA ARG A 355 -6.00 -19.96 -40.48
C ARG A 355 -4.63 -20.63 -40.60
N ASP A 356 -3.77 -20.09 -41.44
CA ASP A 356 -2.42 -20.63 -41.67
C ASP A 356 -1.56 -20.50 -40.40
N ILE A 357 -1.70 -19.41 -39.67
CA ILE A 357 -1.02 -19.24 -38.35
C ILE A 357 -1.55 -20.28 -37.35
N ALA A 358 -2.85 -20.41 -37.22
CA ALA A 358 -3.46 -21.39 -36.31
C ALA A 358 -2.98 -22.81 -36.61
N GLN A 359 -2.98 -23.23 -37.88
CA GLN A 359 -2.51 -24.55 -38.28
C GLN A 359 -1.05 -24.80 -37.91
N ARG A 360 -0.18 -23.80 -38.09
CA ARG A 360 1.23 -23.91 -37.68
C ARG A 360 1.34 -24.06 -36.17
N LYS A 361 0.61 -23.25 -35.37
CA LYS A 361 0.62 -23.34 -33.92
C LYS A 361 0.12 -24.69 -33.41
N ILE A 362 -0.93 -25.24 -34.01
CA ILE A 362 -1.46 -26.57 -33.70
C ILE A 362 -0.43 -27.68 -34.05
N ALA A 363 0.26 -27.56 -35.20
CA ALA A 363 1.29 -28.52 -35.58
C ALA A 363 2.50 -28.45 -34.61
N GLU A 364 2.96 -27.25 -34.25
CA GLU A 364 4.01 -27.06 -33.26
C GLU A 364 3.64 -27.66 -31.89
N TYR A 365 2.41 -27.43 -31.43
CA TYR A 365 1.91 -28.03 -30.18
C TYR A 365 1.95 -29.58 -30.22
N LYS A 366 1.46 -30.17 -31.29
CA LYS A 366 1.44 -31.64 -31.46
C LYS A 366 2.84 -32.25 -31.43
N THR A 367 3.85 -31.56 -31.97
CA THR A 367 5.23 -32.04 -31.95
C THR A 367 5.94 -31.84 -30.60
N ARG A 368 5.41 -30.98 -29.73
CA ARG A 368 5.99 -30.63 -28.42
C ARG A 368 5.14 -31.11 -27.22
N LEU A 369 4.21 -32.04 -27.42
CA LEU A 369 3.32 -32.58 -26.36
C LEU A 369 4.05 -33.15 -25.16
N SER A 370 5.33 -33.53 -25.28
CA SER A 370 6.17 -34.02 -24.17
C SER A 370 6.88 -32.90 -23.42
N ASP A 371 6.82 -31.66 -23.92
CA ASP A 371 7.44 -30.49 -23.30
C ASP A 371 6.42 -29.78 -22.42
N SER A 372 6.54 -29.95 -21.09
CA SER A 372 5.65 -29.33 -20.10
C SER A 372 5.73 -27.81 -20.06
N THR A 373 6.69 -27.20 -20.76
CA THR A 373 6.84 -25.74 -20.85
C THR A 373 6.00 -25.15 -21.99
N TYR A 374 5.44 -25.98 -22.87
CA TYR A 374 4.63 -25.50 -23.99
C TYR A 374 3.19 -25.16 -23.58
N SER A 375 2.69 -24.08 -24.10
CA SER A 375 1.46 -23.47 -23.65
C SER A 375 0.18 -24.25 -23.99
N ILE A 376 -0.74 -24.39 -23.03
CA ILE A 376 -2.08 -24.97 -23.22
C ILE A 376 -2.95 -24.19 -24.20
N TYR A 377 -2.63 -22.94 -24.53
CA TYR A 377 -3.41 -22.10 -25.45
C TYR A 377 -3.28 -22.55 -26.92
N ALA A 378 -2.27 -23.32 -27.26
CA ALA A 378 -2.14 -23.97 -28.55
C ALA A 378 -2.95 -25.28 -28.65
N ASP A 379 -3.46 -25.78 -27.55
CA ASP A 379 -4.34 -26.98 -27.51
C ASP A 379 -5.78 -26.57 -27.87
N THR A 380 -6.19 -26.88 -29.08
CA THR A 380 -7.56 -26.61 -29.56
C THR A 380 -8.64 -27.52 -28.97
N THR A 381 -8.28 -28.56 -28.23
CA THR A 381 -9.20 -29.44 -27.52
C THR A 381 -9.54 -28.89 -26.14
N HIS A 382 -8.74 -27.94 -25.62
CA HIS A 382 -8.96 -27.34 -24.34
C HIS A 382 -10.17 -26.38 -24.37
N ARG A 383 -11.03 -26.49 -23.35
CA ARG A 383 -12.19 -25.60 -23.20
C ARG A 383 -11.83 -24.43 -22.25
N PHE A 384 -11.87 -23.22 -22.79
CA PHE A 384 -11.56 -21.97 -22.08
C PHE A 384 -12.78 -21.25 -21.50
N ASP A 385 -13.97 -21.87 -21.64
CA ASP A 385 -15.27 -21.40 -21.14
C ASP A 385 -15.72 -22.12 -19.85
N ARG A 386 -14.76 -22.72 -19.11
CA ARG A 386 -15.02 -23.39 -17.84
C ARG A 386 -14.84 -22.47 -16.65
N LEU A 387 -15.62 -22.73 -15.59
CA LEU A 387 -15.45 -22.07 -14.32
C LEU A 387 -14.05 -22.35 -13.76
N LEU A 388 -13.43 -21.27 -13.22
CA LEU A 388 -12.13 -21.35 -12.60
C LEU A 388 -12.31 -21.49 -11.09
N SER A 389 -11.60 -22.45 -10.48
CA SER A 389 -11.58 -22.60 -9.02
C SER A 389 -10.73 -21.54 -8.37
N PHE A 390 -11.09 -21.15 -7.16
CA PHE A 390 -10.29 -20.28 -6.30
C PHE A 390 -9.18 -21.16 -5.68
N ASP A 391 -8.11 -21.42 -6.43
CA ASP A 391 -6.97 -22.18 -5.92
C ASP A 391 -5.93 -21.22 -5.33
N ALA A 392 -5.40 -21.53 -4.14
CA ALA A 392 -4.35 -20.73 -3.49
C ALA A 392 -3.08 -20.63 -4.36
N ASN A 393 -2.85 -21.58 -5.27
CA ASN A 393 -1.78 -21.52 -6.28
C ASN A 393 -2.06 -20.53 -7.41
N VAL A 394 -3.31 -20.09 -7.59
CA VAL A 394 -3.71 -19.08 -8.58
C VAL A 394 -3.44 -17.68 -8.06
N ALA A 395 -3.24 -17.48 -6.74
CA ALA A 395 -2.81 -16.22 -6.17
C ALA A 395 -1.43 -15.75 -6.69
N GLY A 396 -0.61 -16.66 -7.23
CA GLY A 396 0.64 -16.33 -7.94
C GLY A 396 0.50 -16.19 -9.46
N SER A 397 -0.63 -16.59 -10.05
CA SER A 397 -0.92 -16.43 -11.47
C SER A 397 -1.73 -15.15 -11.70
N THR A 398 -1.76 -14.65 -12.94
CA THR A 398 -2.38 -13.42 -13.42
C THR A 398 -3.83 -13.14 -12.96
N PHE A 399 -4.52 -14.12 -12.35
CA PHE A 399 -5.87 -14.00 -11.83
C PHE A 399 -5.96 -13.52 -10.37
N GLY A 400 -4.91 -13.69 -9.57
CA GLY A 400 -4.93 -13.41 -8.13
C GLY A 400 -4.44 -12.02 -7.73
N ARG A 401 -3.80 -11.29 -8.64
CA ARG A 401 -3.44 -9.90 -8.37
C ARG A 401 -4.65 -9.02 -8.70
N ILE A 402 -5.47 -8.80 -7.71
CA ILE A 402 -6.34 -7.64 -7.65
C ILE A 402 -5.39 -6.44 -7.52
N ALA A 403 -4.94 -5.93 -8.67
CA ALA A 403 -4.41 -4.59 -8.66
C ALA A 403 -5.61 -3.71 -8.27
N SER A 404 -5.71 -3.35 -7.00
CA SER A 404 -6.40 -2.13 -6.66
C SER A 404 -5.75 -1.11 -7.58
N LYS A 405 -6.50 -0.59 -8.58
CA LYS A 405 -6.04 0.58 -9.30
C LYS A 405 -5.75 1.56 -8.19
N SER A 406 -4.47 1.78 -7.91
CA SER A 406 -4.04 2.80 -7.00
C SER A 406 -4.75 4.07 -7.43
N ALA A 407 -5.54 4.60 -6.54
CA ALA A 407 -6.04 5.94 -6.68
C ALA A 407 -4.87 6.83 -7.11
N ASP A 408 -5.12 7.62 -8.15
CA ASP A 408 -4.29 8.74 -8.58
C ASP A 408 -2.76 8.53 -8.47
N ASN A 409 -2.10 8.29 -9.58
CA ASN A 409 -0.63 8.24 -9.73
C ASN A 409 0.06 9.59 -9.43
N ARG A 410 -0.46 10.39 -8.48
CA ARG A 410 0.14 11.66 -8.08
C ARG A 410 0.94 11.46 -6.80
N LEU A 411 2.18 11.99 -6.81
CA LEU A 411 3.00 12.12 -5.61
C LEU A 411 2.28 13.01 -4.59
N ALA A 412 1.65 12.44 -3.58
CA ALA A 412 1.03 13.15 -2.47
C ALA A 412 2.09 13.52 -1.42
N LEU A 413 2.97 14.49 -1.75
CA LEU A 413 4.02 14.95 -0.85
C LEU A 413 3.45 15.74 0.33
N LEU A 414 4.09 15.61 1.48
CA LEU A 414 3.81 16.46 2.64
C LEU A 414 4.21 17.92 2.34
N PRO A 415 3.52 18.92 2.95
CA PRO A 415 3.65 20.32 2.58
C PRO A 415 5.04 20.94 2.82
N LEU A 416 5.28 22.08 2.17
CA LEU A 416 6.51 22.87 2.32
C LEU A 416 6.58 23.55 3.69
N PHE A 417 7.78 23.69 4.23
CA PHE A 417 8.05 24.48 5.43
C PHE A 417 8.23 25.97 5.08
N ARG A 418 7.52 26.83 5.81
CA ARG A 418 7.62 28.30 5.67
C ARG A 418 7.46 28.99 7.01
N PHE A 419 7.95 30.21 7.09
CA PHE A 419 7.54 31.11 8.15
C PHE A 419 6.11 31.58 7.88
N THR A 420 5.24 31.40 8.86
CA THR A 420 3.83 31.79 8.79
C THR A 420 3.36 32.35 10.12
N LEU A 421 2.21 33.03 10.12
CA LEU A 421 1.56 33.51 11.35
C LEU A 421 0.60 32.44 11.87
N ARG A 422 0.81 32.02 13.12
CA ARG A 422 -0.01 31.00 13.76
C ARG A 422 -0.13 31.26 15.27
N THR A 423 -1.35 31.15 15.81
CA THR A 423 -1.55 31.16 17.27
C THR A 423 -1.10 29.82 17.85
N PRO A 424 -0.45 29.82 19.03
CA PRO A 424 -0.08 28.57 19.67
C PRO A 424 -1.29 27.69 19.96
N ASP A 425 -1.25 26.44 19.51
CA ASP A 425 -2.25 25.43 19.88
C ASP A 425 -1.90 24.86 21.27
N SER A 426 -2.89 24.63 22.12
CA SER A 426 -2.73 24.03 23.44
C SER A 426 -2.18 22.59 23.42
N LEU A 427 -2.13 21.95 22.25
CA LEU A 427 -1.64 20.58 22.03
C LEU A 427 -0.25 20.50 21.38
N SER A 428 0.41 21.62 21.08
CA SER A 428 1.64 21.63 20.29
C SER A 428 2.95 21.51 21.12
N THR A 429 2.89 21.05 22.36
CA THR A 429 4.06 21.00 23.24
C THR A 429 4.98 19.79 23.05
N VAL A 430 4.65 18.83 22.18
CA VAL A 430 5.53 17.68 21.92
C VAL A 430 6.09 17.76 20.50
N THR A 431 7.08 18.62 20.29
CA THR A 431 7.95 18.55 19.11
C THR A 431 9.25 17.82 19.49
N ALA A 432 9.14 16.52 19.75
CA ALA A 432 10.33 15.67 19.78
C ALA A 432 10.95 15.66 18.38
N GLY A 433 12.18 16.21 18.24
CA GLY A 433 12.93 16.18 16.99
C GLY A 433 12.97 17.49 16.20
N ARG A 434 12.45 18.60 16.72
CA ARG A 434 12.57 19.90 16.03
C ARG A 434 14.03 20.33 15.92
N TYR A 435 14.47 20.58 14.69
CA TYR A 435 15.80 21.15 14.45
C TYR A 435 15.92 22.52 15.12
N HIS A 436 16.96 22.70 15.95
CA HIS A 436 17.23 23.97 16.63
C HIS A 436 18.36 24.68 15.93
N SER A 437 18.07 25.88 15.45
CA SER A 437 19.04 26.76 14.81
C SER A 437 19.13 28.09 15.55
N GLN A 438 20.35 28.44 16.01
CA GLN A 438 20.58 29.72 16.61
C GLN A 438 20.26 30.88 15.64
N ARG A 439 20.61 30.69 14.36
CA ARG A 439 20.36 31.69 13.30
C ARG A 439 18.87 31.91 13.05
N GLU A 440 18.04 30.83 13.12
CA GLU A 440 16.58 30.94 13.04
C GLU A 440 16.02 31.67 14.28
N ALA A 441 16.53 31.34 15.47
CA ALA A 441 16.10 31.97 16.71
C ALA A 441 16.44 33.47 16.71
N ASP A 442 17.63 33.84 16.23
CA ASP A 442 18.04 35.26 16.09
C ASP A 442 17.18 36.01 15.07
N PHE A 443 16.86 35.36 13.96
CA PHE A 443 15.94 35.90 12.96
C PHE A 443 14.56 36.19 13.55
N ARG A 444 13.97 35.24 14.29
CA ARG A 444 12.66 35.44 14.93
C ARG A 444 12.68 36.55 15.95
N ARG A 445 13.75 36.64 16.77
CA ARG A 445 13.91 37.73 17.75
C ARG A 445 13.95 39.09 17.07
N ARG A 446 14.59 39.19 15.90
CA ARG A 446 14.68 40.43 15.14
C ARG A 446 13.34 40.84 14.52
N ILE A 447 12.52 39.87 14.09
CA ILE A 447 11.16 40.15 13.58
C ILE A 447 10.20 40.56 14.72
N ASP A 448 10.49 40.15 15.95
CA ASP A 448 9.71 40.43 17.17
C ASP A 448 8.20 40.21 17.02
N ASN A 449 7.84 39.08 16.43
CA ASN A 449 6.45 38.67 16.27
C ASN A 449 6.21 37.27 16.90
N ARG A 450 5.50 37.27 18.03
CA ARG A 450 5.22 36.03 18.81
C ARG A 450 4.41 34.97 18.06
N TYR A 451 3.71 35.37 17.01
CA TYR A 451 2.91 34.46 16.18
C TYR A 451 3.70 33.86 14.99
N LEU A 452 4.92 34.41 14.75
CA LEU A 452 5.76 33.91 13.67
C LEU A 452 6.32 32.53 14.02
N THR A 453 6.03 31.57 13.18
CA THR A 453 6.51 30.18 13.34
C THR A 453 6.97 29.60 12.01
N LEU A 454 8.01 28.77 12.05
CA LEU A 454 8.44 27.95 10.92
C LEU A 454 7.71 26.60 10.99
N THR A 455 6.88 26.31 10.00
CA THR A 455 6.05 25.09 9.98
C THR A 455 5.54 24.79 8.57
N ALA A 456 5.16 23.53 8.34
CA ALA A 456 4.42 23.08 7.16
C ALA A 456 2.88 23.18 7.35
N ARG A 457 2.41 23.52 8.57
CA ARG A 457 0.97 23.60 8.87
C ARG A 457 0.37 24.90 8.36
N GLU A 458 -0.93 24.83 8.02
CA GLU A 458 -1.72 26.00 7.65
C GLU A 458 -1.83 27.03 8.80
N SER A 459 -1.99 28.31 8.43
CA SER A 459 -2.28 29.36 9.40
C SER A 459 -3.68 29.16 10.00
N ASN A 460 -3.80 29.41 11.31
CA ASN A 460 -5.08 29.43 12.01
C ASN A 460 -5.53 30.85 12.38
N VAL A 461 -4.90 31.87 11.78
CA VAL A 461 -5.28 33.28 11.97
C VAL A 461 -6.48 33.61 11.06
N PRO A 462 -7.55 34.21 11.59
CA PRO A 462 -8.74 34.58 10.79
C PRO A 462 -8.39 35.52 9.63
N ALA A 463 -9.04 35.33 8.48
CA ALA A 463 -8.79 36.10 7.27
C ALA A 463 -8.96 37.59 7.45
N ASP A 464 -9.98 38.05 8.19
CA ASP A 464 -10.20 39.46 8.49
C ASP A 464 -9.02 40.07 9.28
N SER A 465 -8.46 39.34 10.23
CA SER A 465 -7.28 39.75 11.00
C SER A 465 -6.06 39.89 10.10
N LEU A 466 -5.87 38.99 9.13
CA LEU A 466 -4.79 39.04 8.16
C LEU A 466 -4.91 40.26 7.24
N VAL A 467 -6.13 40.57 6.77
CA VAL A 467 -6.38 41.80 5.97
C VAL A 467 -6.10 43.06 6.76
N MET A 468 -6.46 43.11 8.05
CA MET A 468 -6.13 44.21 8.93
C MET A 468 -4.61 44.34 9.14
N LEU A 469 -3.90 43.24 9.29
CA LEU A 469 -2.43 43.21 9.41
C LEU A 469 -1.75 43.71 8.13
N ASP A 470 -2.19 43.30 6.94
CA ASP A 470 -1.62 43.83 5.68
C ASP A 470 -1.77 45.36 5.58
N LYS A 471 -2.96 45.91 5.91
CA LYS A 471 -3.21 47.34 5.92
C LYS A 471 -2.36 48.05 6.97
N ARG A 472 -2.11 47.44 8.12
CA ARG A 472 -1.25 47.96 9.18
C ARG A 472 0.20 48.04 8.70
N TYR A 473 0.76 46.96 8.19
CA TYR A 473 2.13 46.90 7.67
C TYR A 473 2.31 47.86 6.48
N ALA A 474 1.29 47.99 5.61
CA ALA A 474 1.34 48.96 4.52
C ALA A 474 1.48 50.42 5.03
N ARG A 475 0.82 50.80 6.15
CA ARG A 475 0.95 52.12 6.78
C ARG A 475 2.31 52.33 7.46
N GLU A 476 2.78 51.30 8.18
CA GLU A 476 4.09 51.35 8.85
C GLU A 476 5.24 51.49 7.83
N LEU A 477 5.14 50.83 6.68
CA LEU A 477 6.07 50.94 5.56
C LEU A 477 6.08 52.35 4.90
N MET A 478 5.06 53.18 5.09
CA MET A 478 5.12 54.58 4.65
C MET A 478 6.12 55.39 5.46
N ALA A 479 6.31 55.05 6.75
CA ALA A 479 7.29 55.68 7.61
C ALA A 479 8.70 55.05 7.46
N GLU A 480 8.75 53.75 7.23
CA GLU A 480 9.99 52.97 7.12
C GLU A 480 10.03 52.11 5.84
N PRO A 481 10.14 52.72 4.63
CA PRO A 481 10.02 51.99 3.35
C PRO A 481 11.10 50.92 3.14
N ALA A 482 12.24 51.03 3.81
CA ALA A 482 13.38 50.12 3.68
C ALA A 482 13.43 49.04 4.77
N SER A 483 12.41 48.96 5.65
CA SER A 483 12.36 47.89 6.67
C SER A 483 12.06 46.56 6.04
N TRP A 484 13.10 45.71 5.86
CA TRP A 484 12.92 44.36 5.37
C TRP A 484 12.10 43.49 6.34
N GLU A 485 12.13 43.81 7.65
CA GLU A 485 11.33 43.11 8.68
C GLU A 485 9.82 43.31 8.45
N LEU A 486 9.41 44.55 8.17
CA LEU A 486 8.01 44.87 7.86
C LEU A 486 7.60 44.32 6.51
N LEU A 487 8.48 44.39 5.48
CA LEU A 487 8.25 43.79 4.17
C LEU A 487 8.08 42.30 4.29
N PHE A 488 8.91 41.61 5.09
CA PHE A 488 8.79 40.17 5.30
C PHE A 488 7.45 39.76 5.92
N GLN A 489 7.04 40.46 7.00
CA GLN A 489 5.76 40.20 7.66
C GLN A 489 4.56 40.48 6.74
N ARG A 490 4.65 41.55 5.94
CA ARG A 490 3.64 41.88 4.95
C ARG A 490 3.54 40.84 3.85
N GLY A 491 4.68 40.36 3.33
CA GLY A 491 4.73 39.29 2.35
C GLY A 491 4.06 38.01 2.84
N ILE A 492 4.27 37.64 4.12
CA ILE A 492 3.56 36.50 4.75
C ILE A 492 2.05 36.73 4.76
N THR A 493 1.60 37.90 5.23
CA THR A 493 0.15 38.21 5.29
C THR A 493 -0.48 38.18 3.91
N GLN A 494 0.16 38.73 2.90
CA GLN A 494 -0.30 38.73 1.51
C GLN A 494 -0.38 37.30 0.93
N THR A 495 0.58 36.42 1.26
CA THR A 495 0.51 35.00 0.89
C THR A 495 -0.72 34.34 1.51
N LEU A 496 -0.97 34.57 2.80
CA LEU A 496 -2.07 33.96 3.54
C LEU A 496 -3.46 34.42 3.05
N ILE A 497 -3.57 35.66 2.55
CA ILE A 497 -4.80 36.15 1.91
C ILE A 497 -4.83 35.92 0.40
N LYS A 498 -3.93 35.07 -0.11
CA LYS A 498 -3.84 34.62 -1.51
C LYS A 498 -3.55 35.73 -2.54
N GLN A 499 -2.94 36.83 -2.09
CA GLN A 499 -2.42 37.90 -2.97
C GLN A 499 -0.99 37.56 -3.43
N TYR A 500 -0.81 36.44 -4.09
CA TYR A 500 0.50 35.86 -4.38
C TYR A 500 1.43 36.77 -5.18
N THR A 501 0.93 37.45 -6.21
CA THR A 501 1.74 38.38 -7.04
C THR A 501 2.28 39.54 -6.19
N ASN A 502 1.43 40.12 -5.33
CA ASN A 502 1.84 41.17 -4.41
C ASN A 502 2.85 40.67 -3.40
N ALA A 503 2.62 39.45 -2.85
CA ALA A 503 3.51 38.83 -1.89
C ALA A 503 4.92 38.62 -2.46
N VAL A 504 5.02 38.06 -3.68
CA VAL A 504 6.29 37.84 -4.38
C VAL A 504 7.03 39.17 -4.60
N GLY A 505 6.32 40.24 -5.01
CA GLY A 505 6.88 41.60 -5.13
C GLY A 505 7.39 42.12 -3.80
N THR A 506 6.61 41.98 -2.74
CA THR A 506 6.96 42.41 -1.38
C THR A 506 8.19 41.69 -0.83
N PHE A 507 8.27 40.34 -1.02
CA PHE A 507 9.47 39.56 -0.66
C PHE A 507 10.68 39.95 -1.52
N THR A 508 10.50 40.31 -2.79
CA THR A 508 11.58 40.80 -3.65
C THR A 508 12.15 42.12 -3.09
N SER A 509 11.28 43.04 -2.73
CA SER A 509 11.73 44.31 -2.06
C SER A 509 12.45 44.04 -0.74
N ALA A 510 12.02 43.06 0.06
CA ALA A 510 12.72 42.69 1.28
C ALA A 510 14.12 42.08 1.00
N ILE A 511 14.25 41.28 -0.06
CA ILE A 511 15.52 40.68 -0.51
C ILE A 511 16.48 41.79 -1.00
N ASP A 512 15.98 42.79 -1.71
CA ASP A 512 16.80 43.94 -2.19
C ASP A 512 17.40 44.71 -1.02
N GLN A 513 16.65 44.81 0.10
CA GLN A 513 17.15 45.47 1.32
C GLN A 513 18.13 44.58 2.12
N TYR A 514 17.91 43.25 2.12
CA TYR A 514 18.75 42.33 2.88
C TYR A 514 19.03 41.03 2.11
N PRO A 515 19.85 41.06 1.04
CA PRO A 515 20.08 39.91 0.14
C PRO A 515 20.86 38.74 0.77
N ALA A 516 21.47 38.95 1.94
CA ALA A 516 22.20 37.90 2.68
C ALA A 516 21.30 37.04 3.58
N ASN A 517 19.99 37.31 3.64
CA ASN A 517 19.08 36.59 4.52
C ASN A 517 18.42 35.40 3.79
N PRO A 518 18.74 34.12 4.16
CA PRO A 518 18.22 32.95 3.50
C PRO A 518 16.71 32.75 3.66
N PHE A 519 16.14 33.26 4.75
CA PHE A 519 14.73 33.03 5.09
C PHE A 519 13.77 33.84 4.20
N LEU A 520 14.24 34.94 3.64
CA LEU A 520 13.48 35.74 2.66
C LEU A 520 13.27 34.93 1.35
N TYR A 521 14.34 34.28 0.87
CA TYR A 521 14.28 33.42 -0.29
C TYR A 521 13.43 32.18 -0.04
N LEU A 522 13.53 31.59 1.17
CA LEU A 522 12.71 30.44 1.56
C LEU A 522 11.20 30.76 1.42
N ASN A 523 10.77 31.89 1.99
CA ASN A 523 9.36 32.30 1.95
C ASN A 523 8.92 32.74 0.56
N ARG A 524 9.75 33.42 -0.22
CA ARG A 524 9.41 33.78 -1.59
C ARG A 524 9.25 32.53 -2.46
N SER A 525 10.12 31.53 -2.30
CA SER A 525 10.00 30.23 -2.99
C SER A 525 8.68 29.53 -2.68
N THR A 526 8.31 29.40 -1.40
CA THR A 526 7.06 28.76 -1.01
C THR A 526 5.83 29.53 -1.49
N THR A 527 5.87 30.85 -1.49
CA THR A 527 4.80 31.69 -2.05
C THR A 527 4.64 31.49 -3.56
N ARG A 528 5.74 31.36 -4.31
CA ARG A 528 5.71 31.00 -5.75
C ARG A 528 5.11 29.62 -5.99
N ALA A 529 5.49 28.64 -5.17
CA ALA A 529 4.93 27.28 -5.26
C ALA A 529 3.41 27.29 -5.00
N GLU A 530 2.95 27.94 -3.94
CA GLU A 530 1.53 28.08 -3.62
C GLU A 530 0.74 28.83 -4.71
N MET A 531 1.35 29.83 -5.34
CA MET A 531 0.74 30.52 -6.49
C MET A 531 0.53 29.56 -7.67
N ILE A 532 1.51 28.72 -7.97
CA ILE A 532 1.42 27.71 -9.04
C ILE A 532 0.33 26.70 -8.71
N ASP A 533 0.29 26.17 -7.48
CA ASP A 533 -0.72 25.21 -7.04
C ASP A 533 -2.13 25.81 -7.08
N PHE A 534 -2.29 27.08 -6.70
CA PHE A 534 -3.56 27.80 -6.80
C PHE A 534 -4.02 27.94 -8.24
N ILE A 535 -3.14 28.34 -9.16
CA ILE A 535 -3.45 28.43 -10.60
C ILE A 535 -3.85 27.05 -11.14
N SER A 536 -3.13 26.00 -10.78
CA SER A 536 -3.42 24.63 -11.21
C SER A 536 -4.79 24.15 -10.73
N SER A 537 -5.19 24.53 -9.53
CA SER A 537 -6.51 24.16 -8.96
C SER A 537 -7.67 24.80 -9.71
N ILE A 538 -7.47 26.03 -10.21
CA ILE A 538 -8.46 26.73 -11.03
C ILE A 538 -8.58 26.06 -12.40
N ASP A 539 -7.48 25.77 -13.08
CA ASP A 539 -7.46 25.10 -14.37
C ASP A 539 -8.16 23.73 -14.33
N ASN A 540 -7.94 22.94 -13.29
CA ASN A 540 -8.59 21.65 -13.10
C ASN A 540 -10.11 21.77 -12.82
N SER A 541 -10.58 22.85 -12.23
CA SER A 541 -12.01 23.10 -12.01
C SER A 541 -12.75 23.47 -13.30
N TYR A 542 -12.10 24.18 -14.23
CA TYR A 542 -12.67 24.52 -15.55
C TYR A 542 -12.78 23.30 -16.47
N GLN A 543 -11.84 22.33 -16.40
CA GLN A 543 -11.91 21.10 -17.20
C GLN A 543 -13.06 20.15 -16.78
N ARG A 544 -13.60 20.28 -15.56
CA ARG A 544 -14.78 19.51 -15.12
C ARG A 544 -16.10 20.05 -15.70
N ILE A 545 -16.14 21.27 -16.19
CA ILE A 545 -17.36 21.94 -16.67
C ILE A 545 -17.51 21.83 -18.21
N THR A 546 -16.44 21.60 -18.96
CA THR A 546 -16.52 21.35 -20.40
C THR A 546 -16.80 19.88 -20.68
N ILE A 547 -18.05 19.56 -21.01
CA ILE A 547 -18.48 18.25 -21.52
C ILE A 547 -17.98 18.16 -22.97
N GLU A 548 -16.74 17.74 -23.15
CA GLU A 548 -16.26 17.31 -24.48
C GLU A 548 -16.72 15.88 -24.74
N SER A 549 -17.50 15.72 -25.81
CA SER A 549 -18.11 14.47 -26.22
C SER A 549 -17.15 13.51 -26.96
N ASP A 550 -15.88 13.92 -27.19
CA ASP A 550 -14.91 13.13 -27.94
C ASP A 550 -13.84 12.48 -27.00
N PRO A 551 -13.85 11.12 -26.86
CA PRO A 551 -12.89 10.40 -26.01
C PRO A 551 -11.41 10.55 -26.46
N ALA A 552 -11.14 10.76 -27.75
CA ALA A 552 -9.77 10.91 -28.26
C ALA A 552 -9.17 12.28 -27.89
N LYS A 553 -9.98 13.32 -27.83
CA LYS A 553 -9.56 14.66 -27.36
C LYS A 553 -9.38 14.72 -25.84
N ARG A 554 -10.12 13.87 -25.06
CA ARG A 554 -9.88 13.72 -23.61
C ARG A 554 -8.49 13.18 -23.29
N LEU A 555 -7.98 12.25 -24.09
CA LEU A 555 -6.64 11.67 -23.94
C LEU A 555 -5.52 12.65 -24.32
N GLN A 556 -5.72 13.53 -25.30
CA GLN A 556 -4.74 14.55 -25.67
C GLN A 556 -4.68 15.73 -24.69
N ASN A 557 -5.80 16.08 -24.06
CA ASN A 557 -5.85 17.15 -23.06
C ASN A 557 -5.44 16.70 -21.64
N SER A 558 -5.31 15.40 -21.39
CA SER A 558 -4.79 14.84 -20.14
C SER A 558 -3.26 14.75 -20.09
N GLN A 559 -2.54 15.25 -21.09
CA GLN A 559 -1.09 15.49 -20.99
C GLN A 559 -0.89 16.51 -19.87
N SER A 560 -0.40 16.01 -18.71
CA SER A 560 -0.07 16.79 -17.53
C SER A 560 0.74 18.02 -17.95
N ARG A 561 0.14 19.22 -17.82
CA ARG A 561 0.92 20.45 -17.88
C ARG A 561 1.91 20.38 -16.73
N THR A 562 3.18 20.23 -17.05
CA THR A 562 4.27 20.34 -16.09
C THR A 562 4.34 21.80 -15.69
N TYR A 563 3.93 22.10 -14.46
CA TYR A 563 4.07 23.45 -13.92
C TYR A 563 5.54 23.74 -13.65
N ASN A 564 5.99 24.93 -14.03
CA ASN A 564 7.39 25.32 -13.94
C ASN A 564 7.70 25.90 -12.56
N TYR A 565 8.42 25.16 -11.73
CA TYR A 565 8.90 25.60 -10.41
C TYR A 565 10.32 26.19 -10.43
N ASP A 566 10.93 26.42 -11.58
CA ASP A 566 12.35 26.79 -11.70
C ASP A 566 12.71 28.06 -10.95
N GLU A 567 11.85 29.10 -10.92
CA GLU A 567 12.10 30.31 -10.14
C GLU A 567 12.04 30.06 -8.62
N ALA A 568 11.13 29.20 -8.17
CA ALA A 568 11.06 28.82 -6.76
C ALA A 568 12.28 27.97 -6.35
N ILE A 569 12.73 27.08 -7.21
CA ILE A 569 13.96 26.30 -7.02
C ILE A 569 15.20 27.21 -7.00
N ALA A 570 15.25 28.22 -7.87
CA ALA A 570 16.35 29.20 -7.87
C ALA A 570 16.47 29.97 -6.55
N ASP A 571 15.35 30.37 -5.95
CA ASP A 571 15.32 30.97 -4.61
C ASP A 571 15.89 30.02 -3.54
N LEU A 572 15.51 28.73 -3.56
CA LEU A 572 16.04 27.74 -2.62
C LEU A 572 17.52 27.43 -2.86
N ASN A 573 17.99 27.47 -4.10
CA ASN A 573 19.41 27.40 -4.41
C ASN A 573 20.20 28.55 -3.77
N LYS A 574 19.64 29.74 -3.79
CA LYS A 574 20.25 30.90 -3.13
C LYS A 574 20.21 30.77 -1.60
N ALA A 575 19.07 30.34 -1.04
CA ALA A 575 18.94 30.07 0.39
C ALA A 575 19.95 29.02 0.89
N ALA A 576 20.11 27.91 0.15
CA ALA A 576 21.08 26.85 0.48
C ALA A 576 22.53 27.35 0.45
N LYS A 577 22.90 28.23 -0.50
CA LYS A 577 24.23 28.84 -0.53
C LYS A 577 24.46 29.78 0.66
N LEU A 578 23.44 30.51 1.10
CA LEU A 578 23.53 31.45 2.23
C LEU A 578 23.49 30.74 3.58
N TYR A 579 22.83 29.59 3.67
CA TYR A 579 22.73 28.79 4.88
C TYR A 579 22.75 27.27 4.55
N PRO A 580 23.95 26.67 4.37
CA PRO A 580 24.09 25.28 3.94
C PRO A 580 23.59 24.24 4.96
N ASP A 581 23.54 24.58 6.23
CA ASP A 581 23.18 23.64 7.31
C ASP A 581 21.71 23.71 7.71
N PHE A 582 20.84 24.27 6.86
CA PHE A 582 19.42 24.43 7.16
C PHE A 582 18.57 23.38 6.45
N PRO A 583 18.08 22.34 7.15
CA PRO A 583 17.46 21.16 6.53
C PRO A 583 16.17 21.50 5.76
N TYR A 584 15.39 22.48 6.21
CA TYR A 584 14.12 22.85 5.55
C TYR A 584 14.30 23.43 4.15
N THR A 585 15.45 24.03 3.85
CA THR A 585 15.76 24.51 2.49
C THR A 585 15.88 23.34 1.51
N TYR A 586 16.61 22.29 1.90
CA TYR A 586 16.78 21.08 1.08
C TYR A 586 15.47 20.30 0.95
N TYR A 587 14.72 20.18 2.05
CA TYR A 587 13.40 19.54 2.03
C TYR A 587 12.45 20.23 1.05
N ASN A 588 12.31 21.55 1.12
CA ASN A 588 11.45 22.31 0.22
C ASN A 588 11.92 22.18 -1.24
N ARG A 589 13.22 22.25 -1.49
CA ARG A 589 13.77 22.13 -2.84
C ARG A 589 13.52 20.72 -3.41
N ALA A 590 13.68 19.70 -2.59
CA ALA A 590 13.36 18.33 -2.94
C ALA A 590 11.89 18.15 -3.34
N ASN A 591 10.95 18.73 -2.57
CA ASN A 591 9.52 18.72 -2.92
C ASN A 591 9.29 19.33 -4.32
N LEU A 592 9.85 20.50 -4.61
CA LEU A 592 9.67 21.17 -5.90
C LEU A 592 10.34 20.40 -7.05
N MET A 593 11.49 19.79 -6.80
CA MET A 593 12.17 18.91 -7.77
C MET A 593 11.34 17.66 -8.06
N ALA A 594 10.76 17.04 -7.04
CA ALA A 594 9.89 15.87 -7.21
C ALA A 594 8.63 16.20 -8.02
N LEU A 595 7.97 17.33 -7.72
CA LEU A 595 6.83 17.84 -8.49
C LEU A 595 7.20 18.21 -9.93
N SER A 596 8.47 18.57 -10.19
CA SER A 596 9.01 18.81 -11.53
C SER A 596 9.47 17.54 -12.24
N GLY A 597 9.28 16.33 -11.65
CA GLY A 597 9.73 15.05 -12.21
C GLY A 597 11.23 14.77 -12.08
N LYS A 598 11.99 15.62 -11.38
CA LYS A 598 13.43 15.48 -11.12
C LYS A 598 13.65 14.62 -9.87
N LEU A 599 13.23 13.33 -9.95
CA LEU A 599 13.19 12.43 -8.79
C LEU A 599 14.56 12.10 -8.18
N PRO A 600 15.63 11.85 -8.97
CA PRO A 600 16.96 11.59 -8.41
C PRO A 600 17.53 12.79 -7.63
N GLU A 601 17.33 14.00 -8.15
CA GLU A 601 17.78 15.24 -7.48
C GLU A 601 16.99 15.47 -6.20
N ALA A 602 15.68 15.21 -6.22
CA ALA A 602 14.82 15.27 -5.03
C ALA A 602 15.28 14.30 -3.96
N TYR A 603 15.58 13.05 -4.32
CA TYR A 603 16.13 12.04 -3.40
C TYR A 603 17.41 12.54 -2.71
N ASN A 604 18.35 13.12 -3.46
CA ASN A 604 19.60 13.63 -2.91
C ASN A 604 19.36 14.76 -1.91
N ASP A 605 18.45 15.68 -2.21
CA ASP A 605 18.11 16.80 -1.33
C ASP A 605 17.36 16.34 -0.06
N TYR A 606 16.43 15.38 -0.15
CA TYR A 606 15.84 14.78 1.06
C TYR A 606 16.89 14.08 1.91
N THR A 607 17.83 13.39 1.27
CA THR A 607 18.94 12.74 1.98
C THR A 607 19.77 13.77 2.72
N LYS A 608 20.08 14.90 2.08
CA LYS A 608 20.79 16.02 2.73
C LYS A 608 19.99 16.62 3.90
N ALA A 609 18.68 16.78 3.75
CA ALA A 609 17.81 17.24 4.83
C ALA A 609 17.83 16.31 6.05
N ILE A 610 17.82 14.98 5.80
CA ILE A 610 17.88 13.94 6.83
C ILE A 610 19.27 13.89 7.51
N GLU A 611 20.36 14.04 6.76
CA GLU A 611 21.70 14.15 7.33
C GLU A 611 21.84 15.31 8.31
N LEU A 612 21.23 16.45 7.96
CA LEU A 612 21.23 17.64 8.81
C LEU A 612 20.26 17.54 10.00
N ASN A 613 19.19 16.77 9.85
CA ASN A 613 18.22 16.50 10.91
C ASN A 613 17.74 15.05 10.85
N PRO A 614 18.38 14.09 11.53
CA PRO A 614 17.98 12.68 11.54
C PRO A 614 16.59 12.38 12.12
N ALA A 615 15.94 13.37 12.75
CA ALA A 615 14.59 13.27 13.27
C ALA A 615 13.54 13.95 12.36
N PHE A 616 13.88 14.25 11.10
CA PHE A 616 13.00 14.95 10.16
C PHE A 616 12.00 13.97 9.52
N ALA A 617 10.92 13.69 10.22
CA ALA A 617 9.91 12.70 9.83
C ALA A 617 9.35 12.92 8.42
N GLU A 618 9.02 14.19 8.09
CA GLU A 618 8.46 14.56 6.79
C GLU A 618 9.44 14.31 5.63
N ALA A 619 10.74 14.46 5.88
CA ALA A 619 11.76 14.19 4.87
C ALA A 619 11.87 12.68 4.58
N TYR A 620 11.78 11.83 5.60
CA TYR A 620 11.70 10.38 5.40
C TYR A 620 10.45 10.00 4.63
N TYR A 621 9.29 10.52 5.00
CA TYR A 621 8.03 10.24 4.32
C TYR A 621 8.11 10.58 2.81
N ASN A 622 8.51 11.81 2.48
CA ASN A 622 8.57 12.26 1.09
C ASN A 622 9.68 11.53 0.30
N ARG A 623 10.85 11.25 0.94
CA ARG A 623 11.91 10.45 0.30
C ARG A 623 11.44 9.03 0.03
N GLY A 624 10.71 8.43 0.96
CA GLY A 624 10.09 7.11 0.81
C GLY A 624 9.13 7.05 -0.37
N LEU A 625 8.25 8.06 -0.53
CA LEU A 625 7.39 8.17 -1.71
C LEU A 625 8.21 8.25 -3.01
N VAL A 626 9.24 9.11 -3.05
CA VAL A 626 10.09 9.26 -4.23
C VAL A 626 10.79 7.94 -4.59
N GLN A 627 11.29 7.19 -3.61
CA GLN A 627 11.91 5.88 -3.84
C GLN A 627 10.91 4.86 -4.39
N ILE A 628 9.67 4.82 -3.86
CA ILE A 628 8.60 3.96 -4.37
C ILE A 628 8.29 4.29 -5.84
N PHE A 629 8.18 5.59 -6.18
CA PHE A 629 7.99 6.02 -7.57
C PHE A 629 9.17 5.67 -8.48
N MET A 630 10.40 5.65 -7.95
CA MET A 630 11.60 5.19 -8.64
C MET A 630 11.70 3.65 -8.70
N LYS A 631 10.67 2.92 -8.24
CA LYS A 631 10.61 1.44 -8.17
C LYS A 631 11.60 0.80 -7.19
N ASP A 632 12.17 1.56 -6.26
CA ASP A 632 12.92 1.03 -5.12
C ASP A 632 11.99 0.90 -3.90
N THR A 633 10.99 0.02 -4.03
CA THR A 633 9.91 -0.14 -3.04
C THR A 633 10.46 -0.51 -1.67
N ARG A 634 11.47 -1.39 -1.59
CA ARG A 634 12.03 -1.84 -0.31
C ARG A 634 12.64 -0.68 0.49
N LYS A 635 13.46 0.16 -0.13
CA LYS A 635 14.03 1.33 0.55
C LYS A 635 12.97 2.37 0.88
N GLY A 636 12.01 2.56 -0.02
CA GLY A 636 10.88 3.44 0.23
C GLY A 636 10.06 3.01 1.46
N CYS A 637 9.78 1.72 1.61
CA CYS A 637 9.10 1.19 2.79
C CYS A 637 9.92 1.34 4.09
N LEU A 638 11.25 1.23 4.03
CA LEU A 638 12.10 1.51 5.20
C LEU A 638 12.03 2.98 5.63
N ASP A 639 12.02 3.90 4.68
CA ASP A 639 11.85 5.32 4.97
C ASP A 639 10.43 5.62 5.51
N MET A 640 9.38 4.96 4.99
CA MET A 640 8.02 5.04 5.55
C MET A 640 7.95 4.52 6.97
N SER A 641 8.59 3.36 7.27
CA SER A 641 8.70 2.84 8.64
C SER A 641 9.34 3.88 9.57
N LYS A 642 10.44 4.52 9.12
CA LYS A 642 11.11 5.55 9.91
C LYS A 642 10.25 6.80 10.10
N ALA A 643 9.51 7.23 9.09
CA ALA A 643 8.57 8.35 9.19
C ALA A 643 7.44 8.06 10.20
N GLY A 644 6.86 6.86 10.16
CA GLY A 644 5.86 6.40 11.13
C GLY A 644 6.41 6.37 12.56
N GLU A 645 7.61 5.81 12.75
CA GLU A 645 8.33 5.79 14.03
C GLU A 645 8.55 7.22 14.58
N LEU A 646 8.85 8.19 13.71
CA LEU A 646 9.05 9.58 14.07
C LEU A 646 7.75 10.38 14.24
N GLY A 647 6.58 9.77 14.04
CA GLY A 647 5.29 10.34 14.38
C GLY A 647 4.38 10.75 13.23
N ILE A 648 4.59 10.19 12.02
CA ILE A 648 3.69 10.34 10.86
C ILE A 648 2.90 9.02 10.67
N PRO A 649 1.70 8.88 11.27
CA PRO A 649 0.93 7.64 11.23
C PRO A 649 0.45 7.28 9.83
N GLU A 650 0.28 8.25 8.94
CA GLU A 650 -0.11 8.06 7.55
C GLU A 650 0.89 7.19 6.76
N ALA A 651 2.13 7.12 7.23
CA ALA A 651 3.16 6.25 6.64
C ALA A 651 2.80 4.76 6.74
N TYR A 652 2.09 4.34 7.81
CA TYR A 652 1.66 2.96 7.97
C TYR A 652 0.54 2.58 7.00
N GLU A 653 -0.30 3.53 6.59
CA GLU A 653 -1.32 3.29 5.56
C GLU A 653 -0.66 3.06 4.18
N ILE A 654 0.43 3.77 3.88
CA ILE A 654 1.23 3.50 2.67
C ILE A 654 1.88 2.11 2.74
N LEU A 655 2.49 1.76 3.89
CA LEU A 655 3.12 0.45 4.07
C LEU A 655 2.14 -0.71 3.83
N LYS A 656 0.91 -0.64 4.35
CA LYS A 656 -0.13 -1.65 4.12
C LYS A 656 -0.40 -1.89 2.63
N GLN A 657 -0.40 -0.83 1.82
CA GLN A 657 -0.65 -0.95 0.37
C GLN A 657 0.47 -1.73 -0.34
N TYR A 658 1.72 -1.51 0.05
CA TYR A 658 2.88 -2.12 -0.62
C TYR A 658 3.24 -3.49 -0.07
N THR A 659 3.00 -3.79 1.21
CA THR A 659 3.14 -5.14 1.76
C THR A 659 2.06 -6.10 1.24
N ALA A 660 0.90 -5.59 0.81
CA ALA A 660 -0.13 -6.39 0.15
C ALA A 660 0.18 -6.69 -1.34
N LEU A 661 1.01 -5.87 -2.01
CA LEU A 661 1.36 -6.04 -3.42
C LEU A 661 2.45 -7.09 -3.66
N ASP A 662 3.26 -7.40 -2.65
CA ASP A 662 4.30 -8.45 -2.72
C ASP A 662 3.77 -9.85 -2.31
N ARG A 663 2.48 -9.97 -2.02
CA ARG A 663 1.75 -11.23 -1.81
C ARG A 663 1.01 -11.63 -3.07
#